data_7cabfe79b509c849ceb4bcada520f2d5
#
_entry.id   7cabfe79b509c849ceb4bcada520f2d5
#
_cell.length_a   1.000
_cell.length_b   1.000
_cell.length_c   1.000
_cell.angle_alpha   90.00
_cell.angle_beta   90.00
_cell.angle_gamma   90.00
#
_symmetry.space_group_name_H-M   'P 1'
#
loop_
_entity.id
_entity.type
_entity.pdbx_description
1 polymer ?
#
loop_
_entity_poly.entity_id
_entity_poly.type
_entity_poly.pdbx_seq_one_letter_code
_entity_poly.pdbx_strand_id
1 'polypeptide(L)'
;MRKRWLAASYDKDLAAQIAEEHSLNPIAALLAVIRGLRDYDEIEDFFDPEPFFTLDPFDLPDMDKAVGRINRAIDNFECIAIFGDFDADGVTSTALLYTYLESKGANVLWYIPDRLTEGYGLSVGAVERLKDMGTQLIVTVDNGVSAADATERAYELGMEVVITDHHKVPDVLPRAEAIVDLQRADCSSPFKQLCGAGVAFKLACAMELEDDTAVIEDFADLAAIGTISDVVELTGENRTIVKAGLRSINNRSRAGINELLDVAGAGDKYVNATSVAFTVSPRINAAGRMGSANRALELLLSDDTETANGLAQEINEANRTRQTIESEIFAQVEQTLFEHPEIRYAPVIVVDGDDWHTGVIGIVAARIQEKYSKPCIIISRNTEDGTARGSGRSIEGFSLYDAIKNSKHLLTHFGGHTQAAGLSLMAEDIEQLRAEITEYALHTEMPFQIQNIDLKLNPAHISLDILDAVSSLEPFGAGNPQPVFGLYCMTIEGFTPVGNGKHMRITVAKGDTRIFAMYFGMTERSFFYNVGDTVDLAVNLERNEYLGNVRIGVYIRNMRPSGSDDMKVLEGLRLFDRVMHGEELTPEQAKAALPERNLCGAVYTQIKRRGSWSAEYEMLCLRSGFDTERICAVACAVEVMVQKGVLNRSPAGSIVVNGQSPKVNLEDAELMKHIRSFL
;
A
#
# COMPACT_ATOMS: atom_id res chain seq x y z
N MET A 1 -0.94 16.16 0.73
CA MET A 1 -0.25 16.76 -0.42
C MET A 1 -1.24 16.98 -1.55
N ARG A 2 -1.00 17.98 -2.43
CA ARG A 2 -1.88 18.28 -3.57
C ARG A 2 -1.86 17.15 -4.58
N LYS A 3 -3.04 16.79 -5.11
CA LYS A 3 -3.21 15.77 -6.15
C LYS A 3 -4.04 16.35 -7.29
N ARG A 4 -3.86 15.84 -8.49
CA ARG A 4 -4.73 16.12 -9.62
C ARG A 4 -6.03 15.35 -9.46
N TRP A 5 -7.17 16.04 -9.46
CA TRP A 5 -8.47 15.37 -9.37
C TRP A 5 -8.96 14.99 -10.75
N LEU A 6 -9.27 13.71 -10.92
CA LEU A 6 -9.89 13.19 -12.12
C LEU A 6 -11.29 12.64 -11.78
N ALA A 7 -12.31 13.23 -12.38
CA ALA A 7 -13.65 12.69 -12.30
C ALA A 7 -13.82 11.60 -13.36
N ALA A 8 -14.37 10.45 -12.96
CA ALA A 8 -14.70 9.37 -13.87
C ALA A 8 -15.71 9.82 -14.92
N SER A 9 -15.55 9.34 -16.14
CA SER A 9 -16.55 9.41 -17.18
C SER A 9 -17.30 8.08 -17.24
N TYR A 10 -18.61 8.10 -17.41
CA TYR A 10 -19.42 6.90 -17.43
C TYR A 10 -20.63 7.06 -18.34
N ASP A 11 -21.11 5.95 -18.87
CA ASP A 11 -22.32 5.86 -19.68
C ASP A 11 -23.55 5.79 -18.78
N LYS A 12 -24.35 6.86 -18.78
CA LYS A 12 -25.56 6.94 -17.95
C LYS A 12 -26.69 6.08 -18.44
N ASP A 13 -26.80 5.90 -19.76
CA ASP A 13 -27.86 5.13 -20.36
C ASP A 13 -27.63 3.64 -20.10
N LEU A 14 -26.39 3.17 -20.24
CA LEU A 14 -25.98 1.83 -19.83
C LEU A 14 -26.20 1.59 -18.34
N ALA A 15 -25.82 2.54 -17.48
CA ALA A 15 -26.04 2.38 -16.04
C ALA A 15 -27.53 2.32 -15.67
N ALA A 16 -28.40 3.07 -16.36
CA ALA A 16 -29.84 3.00 -16.15
C ALA A 16 -30.43 1.66 -16.60
N GLN A 17 -29.96 1.13 -17.76
CA GLN A 17 -30.32 -0.19 -18.23
C GLN A 17 -29.94 -1.29 -17.24
N ILE A 18 -28.66 -1.29 -16.76
CA ILE A 18 -28.16 -2.24 -15.75
C ILE A 18 -28.98 -2.16 -14.46
N ALA A 19 -29.31 -0.93 -14.01
CA ALA A 19 -30.12 -0.76 -12.81
C ALA A 19 -31.50 -1.41 -12.92
N GLU A 20 -32.14 -1.31 -14.11
CA GLU A 20 -33.44 -1.91 -14.38
C GLU A 20 -33.33 -3.43 -14.52
N GLU A 21 -32.40 -3.94 -15.35
CA GLU A 21 -32.24 -5.36 -15.65
C GLU A 21 -31.92 -6.21 -14.44
N HIS A 22 -31.02 -5.70 -13.56
CA HIS A 22 -30.57 -6.40 -12.36
C HIS A 22 -31.27 -5.92 -11.07
N SER A 23 -32.25 -5.04 -11.17
CA SER A 23 -32.96 -4.46 -10.00
C SER A 23 -31.99 -3.81 -8.99
N LEU A 24 -30.93 -3.17 -9.47
CA LEU A 24 -29.90 -2.53 -8.65
C LEU A 24 -30.26 -1.09 -8.30
N ASN A 25 -29.69 -0.62 -7.19
CA ASN A 25 -29.70 0.80 -6.89
C ASN A 25 -28.97 1.58 -8.01
N PRO A 26 -29.53 2.69 -8.54
CA PRO A 26 -28.91 3.45 -9.63
C PRO A 26 -27.46 3.90 -9.36
N ILE A 27 -27.11 4.17 -8.09
CA ILE A 27 -25.74 4.52 -7.71
C ILE A 27 -24.81 3.28 -7.81
N ALA A 28 -25.28 2.10 -7.40
CA ALA A 28 -24.53 0.87 -7.51
C ALA A 28 -24.27 0.53 -9.00
N ALA A 29 -25.27 0.65 -9.85
CA ALA A 29 -25.14 0.44 -11.30
C ALA A 29 -24.17 1.46 -11.95
N LEU A 30 -24.22 2.75 -11.56
CA LEU A 30 -23.25 3.76 -12.02
C LEU A 30 -21.82 3.37 -11.62
N LEU A 31 -21.62 2.95 -10.37
CA LEU A 31 -20.31 2.54 -9.86
C LEU A 31 -19.82 1.25 -10.55
N ALA A 32 -20.70 0.31 -10.88
CA ALA A 32 -20.37 -0.88 -11.65
C ALA A 32 -19.86 -0.52 -13.06
N VAL A 33 -20.56 0.38 -13.76
CA VAL A 33 -20.15 0.88 -15.09
C VAL A 33 -18.78 1.60 -15.03
N ILE A 34 -18.52 2.39 -13.98
CA ILE A 34 -17.23 3.05 -13.76
C ILE A 34 -16.11 2.02 -13.58
N ARG A 35 -16.39 0.88 -12.96
CA ARG A 35 -15.45 -0.25 -12.80
C ARG A 35 -15.26 -1.08 -14.07
N GLY A 36 -16.01 -0.77 -15.12
CA GLY A 36 -15.90 -1.45 -16.40
C GLY A 36 -16.84 -2.64 -16.56
N LEU A 37 -17.66 -2.96 -15.57
CA LEU A 37 -18.65 -4.03 -15.65
C LEU A 37 -19.72 -3.66 -16.69
N ARG A 38 -19.98 -4.56 -17.64
CA ARG A 38 -20.90 -4.31 -18.76
C ARG A 38 -21.74 -5.51 -19.15
N ASP A 39 -21.21 -6.70 -18.95
CA ASP A 39 -21.85 -7.96 -19.28
C ASP A 39 -22.87 -8.35 -18.21
N TYR A 40 -23.99 -8.98 -18.62
CA TYR A 40 -25.07 -9.35 -17.71
C TYR A 40 -24.59 -10.35 -16.64
N ASP A 41 -23.94 -11.43 -17.05
CA ASP A 41 -23.50 -12.49 -16.15
C ASP A 41 -22.40 -11.98 -15.20
N GLU A 42 -21.48 -11.14 -15.72
CA GLU A 42 -20.42 -10.50 -14.92
C GLU A 42 -20.99 -9.58 -13.82
N ILE A 43 -22.07 -8.85 -14.11
CA ILE A 43 -22.74 -7.99 -13.14
C ILE A 43 -23.48 -8.83 -12.10
N GLU A 44 -24.18 -9.89 -12.53
CA GLU A 44 -24.87 -10.80 -11.64
C GLU A 44 -23.89 -11.43 -10.64
N ASP A 45 -22.78 -12.00 -11.13
CA ASP A 45 -21.72 -12.58 -10.29
C ASP A 45 -21.10 -11.54 -9.33
N PHE A 46 -20.86 -10.31 -9.82
CA PHE A 46 -20.25 -9.26 -8.99
C PHE A 46 -21.14 -8.89 -7.80
N PHE A 47 -22.44 -8.78 -7.99
CA PHE A 47 -23.39 -8.38 -6.95
C PHE A 47 -23.97 -9.57 -6.16
N ASP A 48 -23.73 -10.81 -6.58
CA ASP A 48 -24.17 -11.98 -5.82
C ASP A 48 -23.65 -11.91 -4.38
N PRO A 49 -24.52 -11.91 -3.36
CA PRO A 49 -24.09 -11.90 -1.97
C PRO A 49 -23.43 -13.20 -1.54
N GLU A 50 -23.74 -14.31 -2.21
CA GLU A 50 -23.24 -15.65 -1.91
C GLU A 50 -22.66 -16.35 -3.14
N PRO A 51 -21.64 -15.76 -3.78
CA PRO A 51 -21.07 -16.38 -4.96
C PRO A 51 -20.46 -17.74 -4.57
N PHE A 52 -20.85 -18.78 -5.30
CA PHE A 52 -20.41 -20.16 -5.11
C PHE A 52 -19.51 -20.62 -6.24
N PHE A 53 -19.08 -19.71 -7.08
CA PHE A 53 -18.39 -20.05 -8.31
C PHE A 53 -16.87 -19.90 -8.13
N THR A 54 -16.14 -21.01 -8.26
CA THR A 54 -14.72 -21.01 -8.53
C THR A 54 -14.49 -21.60 -9.93
N LEU A 55 -13.49 -21.05 -10.64
CA LEU A 55 -13.09 -21.59 -11.94
C LEU A 55 -12.57 -23.03 -11.78
N ASP A 56 -12.58 -23.80 -12.87
CA ASP A 56 -12.03 -25.15 -12.87
C ASP A 56 -10.54 -25.11 -12.46
N PRO A 57 -10.12 -25.76 -11.34
CA PRO A 57 -8.73 -25.74 -10.93
C PRO A 57 -7.80 -26.41 -11.96
N PHE A 58 -8.32 -27.28 -12.83
CA PHE A 58 -7.54 -27.94 -13.88
C PHE A 58 -7.22 -27.04 -15.08
N ASP A 59 -7.76 -25.82 -15.13
CA ASP A 59 -7.31 -24.78 -16.06
C ASP A 59 -5.92 -24.23 -15.70
N LEU A 60 -5.42 -24.49 -14.50
CA LEU A 60 -4.06 -24.15 -14.09
C LEU A 60 -3.07 -25.22 -14.64
N PRO A 61 -1.94 -24.80 -15.19
CA PRO A 61 -0.98 -25.74 -15.80
C PRO A 61 -0.45 -26.72 -14.76
N ASP A 62 -0.25 -27.97 -15.16
CA ASP A 62 0.26 -29.09 -14.37
C ASP A 62 -0.56 -29.42 -13.09
N MET A 63 -1.76 -28.88 -12.91
CA MET A 63 -2.61 -29.17 -11.74
C MET A 63 -2.90 -30.68 -11.63
N ASP A 64 -3.19 -31.34 -12.73
CA ASP A 64 -3.40 -32.79 -12.80
C ASP A 64 -2.19 -33.59 -12.33
N LYS A 65 -0.97 -33.15 -12.72
CA LYS A 65 0.29 -33.77 -12.31
C LYS A 65 0.56 -33.53 -10.81
N ALA A 66 0.30 -32.31 -10.32
CA ALA A 66 0.45 -31.96 -8.90
C ALA A 66 -0.44 -32.85 -8.04
N VAL A 67 -1.75 -32.92 -8.35
CA VAL A 67 -2.73 -33.78 -7.67
C VAL A 67 -2.28 -35.26 -7.73
N GLY A 68 -1.89 -35.75 -8.92
CA GLY A 68 -1.45 -37.12 -9.10
C GLY A 68 -0.17 -37.45 -8.31
N ARG A 69 0.80 -36.50 -8.21
CA ARG A 69 2.04 -36.71 -7.45
C ARG A 69 1.78 -36.70 -5.94
N ILE A 70 0.96 -35.75 -5.45
CA ILE A 70 0.62 -35.65 -4.02
C ILE A 70 -0.17 -36.88 -3.58
N ASN A 71 -1.18 -37.30 -4.33
CA ASN A 71 -1.94 -38.50 -4.02
C ASN A 71 -1.06 -39.75 -3.95
N ARG A 72 -0.11 -39.91 -4.87
CA ARG A 72 0.88 -41.02 -4.79
C ARG A 72 1.73 -40.95 -3.52
N ALA A 73 2.11 -39.75 -3.07
CA ALA A 73 2.83 -39.59 -1.81
C ALA A 73 1.99 -39.99 -0.60
N ILE A 74 0.72 -39.62 -0.57
CA ILE A 74 -0.23 -40.02 0.48
C ILE A 74 -0.39 -41.54 0.49
N ASP A 75 -0.66 -42.16 -0.65
CA ASP A 75 -0.87 -43.59 -0.79
C ASP A 75 0.38 -44.44 -0.37
N ASN A 76 1.57 -43.89 -0.59
CA ASN A 76 2.85 -44.52 -0.25
C ASN A 76 3.36 -44.12 1.14
N PHE A 77 2.64 -43.32 1.90
CA PHE A 77 3.06 -42.76 3.20
C PHE A 77 4.40 -42.02 3.14
N GLU A 78 4.69 -41.36 2.01
CA GLU A 78 5.89 -40.55 1.85
C GLU A 78 5.79 -39.30 2.78
N CYS A 79 6.95 -38.86 3.30
CA CYS A 79 7.01 -37.63 4.05
C CYS A 79 6.94 -36.42 3.10
N ILE A 80 5.88 -35.64 3.21
CA ILE A 80 5.63 -34.43 2.42
C ILE A 80 6.01 -33.19 3.25
N ALA A 81 6.88 -32.34 2.72
CA ALA A 81 7.17 -31.05 3.32
C ALA A 81 6.46 -29.93 2.56
N ILE A 82 5.58 -29.19 3.24
CA ILE A 82 5.04 -27.94 2.71
C ILE A 82 6.05 -26.83 3.01
N PHE A 83 6.62 -26.25 1.96
CA PHE A 83 7.61 -25.18 2.05
C PHE A 83 6.95 -23.83 1.67
N GLY A 84 6.70 -22.98 2.68
CA GLY A 84 6.06 -21.68 2.49
C GLY A 84 7.01 -20.49 2.47
N ASP A 85 6.45 -19.29 2.37
CA ASP A 85 7.16 -18.03 2.62
C ASP A 85 6.79 -17.45 3.99
N PHE A 86 7.56 -16.44 4.43
CA PHE A 86 7.49 -15.84 5.77
C PHE A 86 6.47 -14.69 5.91
N ASP A 87 5.81 -14.29 4.85
CA ASP A 87 4.76 -13.27 4.91
C ASP A 87 3.36 -13.86 5.10
N ALA A 88 2.34 -13.00 5.11
CA ALA A 88 1.00 -13.46 5.42
C ALA A 88 0.41 -14.35 4.33
N ASP A 89 0.79 -14.21 3.06
CA ASP A 89 0.35 -15.09 1.98
C ASP A 89 1.00 -16.47 2.11
N GLY A 90 2.33 -16.54 2.26
CA GLY A 90 3.04 -17.78 2.46
C GLY A 90 2.63 -18.53 3.74
N VAL A 91 2.41 -17.80 4.85
CA VAL A 91 1.94 -18.39 6.12
C VAL A 91 0.53 -18.97 5.97
N THR A 92 -0.40 -18.24 5.34
CA THR A 92 -1.77 -18.73 5.16
C THR A 92 -1.85 -19.86 4.13
N SER A 93 -1.06 -19.81 3.06
CA SER A 93 -0.89 -20.89 2.08
C SER A 93 -0.42 -22.17 2.76
N THR A 94 0.61 -22.05 3.62
CA THR A 94 1.17 -23.17 4.37
C THR A 94 0.15 -23.76 5.34
N ALA A 95 -0.54 -22.90 6.12
CA ALA A 95 -1.57 -23.35 7.05
C ALA A 95 -2.70 -24.09 6.34
N LEU A 96 -3.16 -23.56 5.22
CA LEU A 96 -4.20 -24.15 4.40
C LEU A 96 -3.82 -25.55 3.92
N LEU A 97 -2.71 -25.64 3.18
CA LEU A 97 -2.33 -26.90 2.54
C LEU A 97 -1.87 -27.96 3.55
N TYR A 98 -1.20 -27.54 4.65
CA TYR A 98 -0.82 -28.43 5.74
C TYR A 98 -2.07 -29.05 6.39
N THR A 99 -3.02 -28.23 6.84
CA THR A 99 -4.24 -28.72 7.50
C THR A 99 -5.07 -29.59 6.56
N TYR A 100 -5.17 -29.22 5.28
CA TYR A 100 -5.87 -30.01 4.28
C TYR A 100 -5.23 -31.41 4.11
N LEU A 101 -3.92 -31.48 3.89
CA LEU A 101 -3.23 -32.75 3.68
C LEU A 101 -3.20 -33.62 4.95
N GLU A 102 -3.07 -32.98 6.13
CA GLU A 102 -3.18 -33.70 7.42
C GLU A 102 -4.57 -34.35 7.57
N SER A 103 -5.65 -33.65 7.20
CA SER A 103 -7.02 -34.19 7.21
C SER A 103 -7.20 -35.39 6.26
N LYS A 104 -6.40 -35.48 5.21
CA LYS A 104 -6.37 -36.63 4.27
C LYS A 104 -5.47 -37.78 4.77
N GLY A 105 -4.89 -37.65 5.96
CA GLY A 105 -4.01 -38.67 6.55
C GLY A 105 -2.61 -38.70 5.96
N ALA A 106 -2.16 -37.63 5.31
CA ALA A 106 -0.79 -37.51 4.81
C ALA A 106 0.22 -37.47 5.96
N ASN A 107 1.40 -38.04 5.74
CA ASN A 107 2.57 -37.82 6.60
C ASN A 107 3.22 -36.47 6.19
N VAL A 108 2.73 -35.37 6.77
CA VAL A 108 3.07 -34.03 6.35
C VAL A 108 3.79 -33.25 7.45
N LEU A 109 4.75 -32.44 7.05
CA LEU A 109 5.42 -31.44 7.89
C LEU A 109 5.45 -30.10 7.14
N TRP A 110 5.72 -29.02 7.84
CA TRP A 110 5.83 -27.68 7.28
C TRP A 110 7.20 -27.07 7.56
N TYR A 111 7.63 -26.15 6.68
CA TYR A 111 8.85 -25.38 6.82
C TYR A 111 8.63 -23.96 6.28
N ILE A 112 8.93 -22.96 7.10
CA ILE A 112 8.98 -21.55 6.68
C ILE A 112 10.40 -21.05 6.94
N PRO A 113 11.10 -20.50 5.92
CA PRO A 113 12.46 -20.01 6.07
C PRO A 113 12.50 -18.77 6.98
N ASP A 114 13.61 -18.60 7.70
CA ASP A 114 13.85 -17.38 8.46
C ASP A 114 14.27 -16.24 7.50
N ARG A 115 13.50 -15.16 7.54
CA ARG A 115 13.68 -13.99 6.66
C ARG A 115 15.08 -13.37 6.70
N LEU A 116 15.71 -13.33 7.87
CA LEU A 116 16.97 -12.62 8.08
C LEU A 116 18.17 -13.49 7.75
N THR A 117 18.12 -14.79 8.06
CA THR A 117 19.23 -15.73 7.94
C THR A 117 19.19 -16.60 6.68
N GLU A 118 18.00 -16.92 6.17
CA GLU A 118 17.81 -17.79 5.02
C GLU A 118 17.37 -17.05 3.75
N GLY A 119 16.67 -15.92 3.92
CA GLY A 119 16.17 -15.11 2.82
C GLY A 119 14.83 -15.62 2.27
N TYR A 120 14.52 -15.28 1.02
CA TYR A 120 13.26 -15.58 0.36
C TYR A 120 13.35 -16.88 -0.44
N GLY A 121 12.31 -17.70 -0.33
CA GLY A 121 12.07 -18.87 -1.16
C GLY A 121 12.94 -20.10 -0.85
N LEU A 122 12.75 -21.15 -1.65
CA LEU A 122 13.45 -22.42 -1.48
C LEU A 122 14.95 -22.28 -1.79
N SER A 123 15.79 -22.56 -0.80
CA SER A 123 17.25 -22.51 -0.91
C SER A 123 17.89 -23.90 -0.80
N VAL A 124 19.14 -24.03 -1.31
CA VAL A 124 19.92 -25.28 -1.19
C VAL A 124 20.06 -25.71 0.26
N GLY A 125 20.32 -24.76 1.19
CA GLY A 125 20.43 -25.07 2.62
C GLY A 125 19.13 -25.54 3.24
N ALA A 126 17.97 -25.00 2.81
CA ALA A 126 16.67 -25.47 3.26
C ALA A 126 16.37 -26.89 2.75
N VAL A 127 16.70 -27.18 1.49
CA VAL A 127 16.57 -28.52 0.88
C VAL A 127 17.38 -29.57 1.65
N GLU A 128 18.61 -29.24 2.05
CA GLU A 128 19.45 -30.15 2.84
C GLU A 128 18.85 -30.46 4.22
N ARG A 129 18.31 -29.42 4.90
CA ARG A 129 17.59 -29.60 6.16
C ARG A 129 16.33 -30.47 6.02
N LEU A 130 15.54 -30.24 4.96
CA LEU A 130 14.35 -31.04 4.68
C LEU A 130 14.72 -32.51 4.44
N LYS A 131 15.85 -32.79 3.78
CA LYS A 131 16.38 -34.17 3.63
C LYS A 131 16.69 -34.81 4.98
N ASP A 132 17.33 -34.05 5.89
CA ASP A 132 17.66 -34.55 7.21
C ASP A 132 16.38 -34.82 8.06
N MET A 133 15.29 -34.10 7.78
CA MET A 133 13.96 -34.33 8.38
C MET A 133 13.22 -35.54 7.78
N GLY A 134 13.79 -36.20 6.76
CA GLY A 134 13.22 -37.39 6.14
C GLY A 134 12.25 -37.12 5.00
N THR A 135 12.20 -35.91 4.48
CA THR A 135 11.32 -35.50 3.38
C THR A 135 11.61 -36.28 2.10
N GLN A 136 10.57 -36.69 1.40
CA GLN A 136 10.61 -37.38 0.10
C GLN A 136 9.96 -36.52 -1.01
N LEU A 137 8.96 -35.73 -0.67
CA LEU A 137 8.31 -34.77 -1.56
C LEU A 137 8.29 -33.37 -0.92
N ILE A 138 8.80 -32.38 -1.64
CA ILE A 138 8.67 -30.98 -1.29
C ILE A 138 7.50 -30.41 -2.10
N VAL A 139 6.53 -29.75 -1.43
CA VAL A 139 5.48 -28.96 -2.08
C VAL A 139 5.70 -27.51 -1.67
N THR A 140 6.10 -26.66 -2.61
CA THR A 140 6.24 -25.24 -2.31
C THR A 140 4.90 -24.53 -2.43
N VAL A 141 4.66 -23.54 -1.60
CA VAL A 141 3.51 -22.65 -1.68
C VAL A 141 3.97 -21.20 -1.61
N ASP A 142 3.49 -20.35 -2.52
CA ASP A 142 3.85 -18.94 -2.62
C ASP A 142 5.35 -18.69 -2.92
N ASN A 143 6.03 -19.67 -3.44
CA ASN A 143 7.43 -19.58 -3.88
C ASN A 143 7.83 -20.79 -4.71
N GLY A 144 9.06 -20.76 -5.24
CA GLY A 144 9.68 -21.93 -5.86
C GLY A 144 9.91 -21.80 -7.36
N VAL A 145 9.13 -21.00 -8.08
CA VAL A 145 9.26 -20.91 -9.56
C VAL A 145 10.63 -20.40 -10.02
N SER A 146 11.36 -19.70 -9.16
CA SER A 146 12.71 -19.19 -9.43
C SER A 146 13.83 -20.02 -8.78
N ALA A 147 13.51 -21.16 -8.14
CA ALA A 147 14.44 -21.91 -7.29
C ALA A 147 15.19 -23.06 -8.03
N ALA A 148 15.73 -22.81 -9.23
CA ALA A 148 16.33 -23.84 -10.09
C ALA A 148 17.45 -24.62 -9.39
N ASP A 149 18.40 -23.96 -8.73
CA ASP A 149 19.51 -24.62 -8.04
C ASP A 149 19.05 -25.48 -6.86
N ALA A 150 18.05 -25.00 -6.12
CA ALA A 150 17.50 -25.71 -4.97
C ALA A 150 16.70 -26.95 -5.40
N THR A 151 15.93 -26.85 -6.49
CA THR A 151 15.20 -28.00 -7.02
C THR A 151 16.14 -29.09 -7.57
N GLU A 152 17.20 -28.73 -8.33
CA GLU A 152 18.22 -29.69 -8.75
C GLU A 152 18.86 -30.36 -7.53
N ARG A 153 19.18 -29.61 -6.48
CA ARG A 153 19.73 -30.19 -5.26
C ARG A 153 18.77 -31.18 -4.59
N ALA A 154 17.46 -30.90 -4.61
CA ALA A 154 16.46 -31.82 -4.09
C ALA A 154 16.49 -33.16 -4.84
N TYR A 155 16.53 -33.14 -6.16
CA TYR A 155 16.66 -34.37 -6.97
C TYR A 155 17.97 -35.11 -6.76
N GLU A 156 19.11 -34.41 -6.61
CA GLU A 156 20.39 -35.03 -6.26
C GLU A 156 20.30 -35.80 -4.92
N LEU A 157 19.52 -35.29 -3.98
CA LEU A 157 19.29 -35.91 -2.68
C LEU A 157 18.17 -36.96 -2.69
N GLY A 158 17.56 -37.23 -3.86
CA GLY A 158 16.49 -38.21 -4.03
C GLY A 158 15.15 -37.77 -3.48
N MET A 159 14.88 -36.47 -3.47
CA MET A 159 13.57 -35.87 -3.21
C MET A 159 12.96 -35.37 -4.52
N GLU A 160 11.65 -35.39 -4.63
CA GLU A 160 10.90 -34.80 -5.74
C GLU A 160 10.23 -33.47 -5.28
N VAL A 161 9.91 -32.63 -6.26
CA VAL A 161 9.38 -31.28 -5.98
C VAL A 161 8.10 -31.03 -6.79
N VAL A 162 7.06 -30.51 -6.14
CA VAL A 162 5.89 -29.90 -6.73
C VAL A 162 5.91 -28.42 -6.36
N ILE A 163 5.80 -27.55 -7.34
CA ILE A 163 5.81 -26.09 -7.14
C ILE A 163 4.40 -25.57 -7.31
N THR A 164 3.90 -24.80 -6.31
CA THR A 164 2.72 -23.94 -6.45
C THR A 164 3.14 -22.50 -6.16
N ASP A 165 2.99 -21.63 -7.14
CA ASP A 165 3.49 -20.26 -7.09
C ASP A 165 2.57 -19.35 -7.92
N HIS A 166 2.72 -18.04 -7.77
CA HIS A 166 2.01 -17.02 -8.55
C HIS A 166 2.94 -15.90 -9.04
N HIS A 167 4.21 -16.00 -8.71
CA HIS A 167 5.22 -15.03 -9.10
C HIS A 167 5.57 -15.14 -10.58
N LYS A 168 6.22 -14.09 -11.10
CA LYS A 168 6.65 -14.07 -12.49
C LYS A 168 7.63 -15.20 -12.79
N VAL A 169 7.29 -16.02 -13.76
CA VAL A 169 8.13 -17.16 -14.19
C VAL A 169 9.42 -16.70 -14.88
N PRO A 170 10.55 -17.38 -14.63
CA PRO A 170 11.80 -17.16 -15.35
C PRO A 170 11.73 -17.72 -16.79
N ASP A 171 12.69 -17.33 -17.64
CA ASP A 171 12.79 -17.84 -19.01
C ASP A 171 12.96 -19.37 -19.07
N VAL A 172 13.58 -19.95 -18.05
CA VAL A 172 13.77 -21.40 -17.90
C VAL A 172 13.20 -21.83 -16.56
N LEU A 173 12.18 -22.66 -16.62
CA LEU A 173 11.52 -23.20 -15.42
C LEU A 173 12.45 -24.16 -14.67
N PRO A 174 12.37 -24.22 -13.32
CA PRO A 174 13.09 -25.20 -12.53
C PRO A 174 12.60 -26.62 -12.81
N ARG A 175 13.42 -27.62 -12.49
CA ARG A 175 13.01 -29.01 -12.54
C ARG A 175 12.03 -29.33 -11.43
N ALA A 176 10.83 -29.81 -11.77
CA ALA A 176 9.80 -30.24 -10.82
C ALA A 176 8.88 -31.29 -11.46
N GLU A 177 8.17 -32.09 -10.64
CA GLU A 177 7.13 -33.02 -11.11
C GLU A 177 5.91 -32.26 -11.67
N ALA A 178 5.62 -31.10 -11.09
CA ALA A 178 4.57 -30.18 -11.53
C ALA A 178 4.95 -28.75 -11.14
N ILE A 179 4.55 -27.79 -11.98
CA ILE A 179 4.68 -26.35 -11.70
C ILE A 179 3.32 -25.71 -11.94
N VAL A 180 2.57 -25.48 -10.87
CA VAL A 180 1.27 -24.82 -10.91
C VAL A 180 1.49 -23.32 -10.70
N ASP A 181 1.46 -22.56 -11.79
CA ASP A 181 1.68 -21.12 -11.77
C ASP A 181 0.88 -20.45 -12.90
N LEU A 182 0.08 -19.45 -12.55
CA LEU A 182 -0.80 -18.72 -13.47
C LEU A 182 -0.04 -17.81 -14.44
N GLN A 183 1.21 -17.44 -14.11
CA GLN A 183 2.05 -16.59 -14.96
C GLN A 183 2.75 -17.34 -16.09
N ARG A 184 2.59 -18.67 -16.15
CA ARG A 184 3.11 -19.47 -17.25
C ARG A 184 2.39 -19.14 -18.55
N ALA A 185 3.13 -19.17 -19.65
CA ALA A 185 2.61 -18.83 -20.97
C ALA A 185 1.55 -19.83 -21.48
N ASP A 186 1.57 -21.07 -20.99
CA ASP A 186 0.64 -22.15 -21.32
C ASP A 186 -0.57 -22.23 -20.36
N CYS A 187 -0.73 -21.32 -19.44
CA CYS A 187 -1.87 -21.25 -18.55
C CYS A 187 -3.16 -20.90 -19.33
N SER A 188 -4.17 -21.77 -19.25
CA SER A 188 -5.48 -21.59 -19.91
C SER A 188 -6.52 -20.88 -19.05
N SER A 189 -6.26 -20.73 -17.75
CA SER A 189 -7.20 -20.03 -16.87
C SER A 189 -7.49 -18.61 -17.36
N PRO A 190 -8.77 -18.21 -17.45
CA PRO A 190 -9.14 -16.85 -17.81
C PRO A 190 -8.81 -15.83 -16.71
N PHE A 191 -8.58 -16.29 -15.46
CA PHE A 191 -8.23 -15.46 -14.31
C PHE A 191 -6.80 -15.79 -13.85
N LYS A 192 -5.92 -14.79 -13.82
CA LYS A 192 -4.47 -14.95 -13.54
C LYS A 192 -3.99 -14.12 -12.35
N GLN A 193 -4.88 -13.76 -11.45
CA GLN A 193 -4.59 -12.83 -10.35
C GLN A 193 -4.67 -13.50 -8.96
N LEU A 194 -4.58 -14.84 -8.89
CA LEU A 194 -4.52 -15.51 -7.59
C LEU A 194 -3.18 -15.21 -6.90
N CYS A 195 -3.20 -15.10 -5.58
CA CYS A 195 -2.02 -15.12 -4.72
C CYS A 195 -1.59 -16.56 -4.39
N GLY A 196 -0.51 -16.75 -3.63
CA GLY A 196 -0.05 -18.07 -3.22
C GLY A 196 -1.10 -18.87 -2.47
N ALA A 197 -1.83 -18.26 -1.52
CA ALA A 197 -2.93 -18.92 -0.80
C ALA A 197 -4.11 -19.26 -1.74
N GLY A 198 -4.36 -18.44 -2.75
CA GLY A 198 -5.34 -18.74 -3.79
C GLY A 198 -4.96 -19.96 -4.61
N VAL A 199 -3.68 -20.10 -5.00
CA VAL A 199 -3.18 -21.28 -5.74
C VAL A 199 -3.22 -22.54 -4.85
N ALA A 200 -2.82 -22.45 -3.58
CA ALA A 200 -2.91 -23.54 -2.63
C ALA A 200 -4.38 -23.98 -2.39
N PHE A 201 -5.30 -23.01 -2.32
CA PHE A 201 -6.74 -23.25 -2.25
C PHE A 201 -7.26 -24.02 -3.47
N LYS A 202 -6.87 -23.61 -4.67
CA LYS A 202 -7.22 -24.31 -5.93
C LYS A 202 -6.67 -25.73 -5.98
N LEU A 203 -5.45 -25.95 -5.47
CA LEU A 203 -4.90 -27.29 -5.37
C LEU A 203 -5.74 -28.17 -4.43
N ALA A 204 -6.14 -27.66 -3.27
CA ALA A 204 -7.02 -28.39 -2.35
C ALA A 204 -8.38 -28.71 -3.02
N CYS A 205 -9.00 -27.76 -3.73
CA CYS A 205 -10.22 -27.98 -4.50
C CYS A 205 -10.02 -29.07 -5.59
N ALA A 206 -8.90 -29.01 -6.33
CA ALA A 206 -8.58 -30.00 -7.36
C ALA A 206 -8.43 -31.42 -6.80
N MET A 207 -8.00 -31.57 -5.56
CA MET A 207 -7.84 -32.87 -4.90
C MET A 207 -9.19 -33.47 -4.45
N GLU A 208 -10.25 -32.67 -4.28
CA GLU A 208 -11.61 -33.15 -4.00
C GLU A 208 -12.40 -33.58 -5.23
N LEU A 209 -11.92 -33.27 -6.44
CA LEU A 209 -12.45 -33.66 -7.75
C LEU A 209 -13.87 -33.13 -8.05
N GLU A 210 -14.91 -33.60 -7.39
CA GLU A 210 -16.31 -33.33 -7.76
C GLU A 210 -17.05 -32.41 -6.76
N ASP A 211 -16.58 -32.29 -5.50
CA ASP A 211 -17.25 -31.51 -4.46
C ASP A 211 -16.22 -30.81 -3.56
N ASP A 212 -15.93 -29.56 -3.88
CA ASP A 212 -15.01 -28.70 -3.15
C ASP A 212 -15.69 -27.90 -2.01
N THR A 213 -16.97 -28.14 -1.73
CA THR A 213 -17.77 -27.42 -0.74
C THR A 213 -17.07 -27.40 0.64
N ALA A 214 -16.56 -28.55 1.09
CA ALA A 214 -15.87 -28.66 2.37
C ALA A 214 -14.57 -27.84 2.39
N VAL A 215 -13.83 -27.78 1.26
CA VAL A 215 -12.62 -26.94 1.14
C VAL A 215 -12.97 -25.45 1.26
N ILE A 216 -14.08 -25.05 0.64
CA ILE A 216 -14.55 -23.65 0.70
C ILE A 216 -14.96 -23.31 2.15
N GLU A 217 -15.71 -24.17 2.81
CA GLU A 217 -16.18 -23.93 4.17
C GLU A 217 -15.04 -23.86 5.20
N ASP A 218 -14.04 -24.75 5.08
CA ASP A 218 -12.97 -24.91 6.05
C ASP A 218 -11.77 -24.00 5.83
N PHE A 219 -11.51 -23.55 4.58
CA PHE A 219 -10.24 -22.89 4.24
C PHE A 219 -10.37 -21.54 3.52
N ALA A 220 -11.58 -21.11 3.15
CA ALA A 220 -11.74 -19.81 2.49
C ALA A 220 -11.27 -18.64 3.37
N ASP A 221 -11.30 -18.76 4.70
CA ASP A 221 -10.79 -17.75 5.62
C ASP A 221 -9.27 -17.52 5.44
N LEU A 222 -8.49 -18.59 5.35
CA LEU A 222 -7.05 -18.52 5.11
C LEU A 222 -6.73 -17.99 3.71
N ALA A 223 -7.43 -18.50 2.68
CA ALA A 223 -7.28 -18.03 1.32
C ALA A 223 -7.63 -16.53 1.18
N ALA A 224 -8.68 -16.05 1.88
CA ALA A 224 -9.04 -14.65 1.90
C ALA A 224 -8.00 -13.76 2.58
N ILE A 225 -7.42 -14.21 3.71
CA ILE A 225 -6.37 -13.45 4.40
C ILE A 225 -5.13 -13.33 3.49
N GLY A 226 -4.68 -14.41 2.85
CA GLY A 226 -3.58 -14.37 1.88
C GLY A 226 -3.87 -13.41 0.73
N THR A 227 -5.04 -13.58 0.07
CA THR A 227 -5.47 -12.73 -1.05
C THR A 227 -5.49 -11.24 -0.71
N ILE A 228 -6.01 -10.87 0.47
CA ILE A 228 -6.06 -9.47 0.92
C ILE A 228 -4.65 -8.97 1.28
N SER A 229 -3.82 -9.84 1.88
CA SER A 229 -2.49 -9.48 2.39
C SER A 229 -1.47 -9.25 1.27
N ASP A 230 -1.55 -10.03 0.21
CA ASP A 230 -0.70 -9.91 -0.99
C ASP A 230 -1.14 -8.76 -1.92
N VAL A 231 -2.29 -8.14 -1.62
CA VAL A 231 -2.81 -6.96 -2.34
C VAL A 231 -3.13 -7.26 -3.81
N VAL A 232 -3.46 -8.49 -4.15
CA VAL A 232 -3.95 -8.87 -5.48
C VAL A 232 -5.36 -8.33 -5.74
N GLU A 233 -5.75 -8.20 -6.99
CA GLU A 233 -7.04 -7.60 -7.36
C GLU A 233 -8.24 -8.37 -6.79
N LEU A 234 -9.14 -7.69 -6.09
CA LEU A 234 -10.39 -8.24 -5.54
C LEU A 234 -11.51 -8.23 -6.60
N THR A 235 -11.21 -8.86 -7.73
CA THR A 235 -12.11 -9.06 -8.88
C THR A 235 -12.24 -10.55 -9.18
N GLY A 236 -13.19 -10.94 -10.00
CA GLY A 236 -13.38 -12.33 -10.42
C GLY A 236 -13.33 -13.33 -9.26
N GLU A 237 -12.53 -14.39 -9.40
CA GLU A 237 -12.42 -15.47 -8.44
C GLU A 237 -11.88 -15.02 -7.06
N ASN A 238 -10.93 -14.08 -7.02
CA ASN A 238 -10.45 -13.52 -5.75
C ASN A 238 -11.58 -12.88 -4.93
N ARG A 239 -12.52 -12.20 -5.62
CA ARG A 239 -13.68 -11.60 -4.96
C ARG A 239 -14.57 -12.67 -4.34
N THR A 240 -14.81 -13.77 -5.04
CA THR A 240 -15.58 -14.92 -4.54
C THR A 240 -14.94 -15.54 -3.32
N ILE A 241 -13.63 -15.85 -3.38
CA ILE A 241 -12.85 -16.40 -2.27
C ILE A 241 -12.90 -15.46 -1.05
N VAL A 242 -12.69 -14.16 -1.26
CA VAL A 242 -12.70 -13.18 -0.17
C VAL A 242 -14.09 -13.02 0.45
N LYS A 243 -15.17 -13.03 -0.35
CA LYS A 243 -16.54 -13.02 0.20
C LYS A 243 -16.81 -14.25 1.08
N ALA A 244 -16.44 -15.44 0.62
CA ALA A 244 -16.58 -16.68 1.37
C ALA A 244 -15.76 -16.65 2.67
N GLY A 245 -14.49 -16.27 2.58
CA GLY A 245 -13.58 -16.22 3.72
C GLY A 245 -13.97 -15.17 4.76
N LEU A 246 -14.44 -13.99 4.35
CA LEU A 246 -14.94 -12.98 5.28
C LEU A 246 -16.19 -13.45 6.03
N ARG A 247 -17.06 -14.27 5.39
CA ARG A 247 -18.18 -14.93 6.10
C ARG A 247 -17.67 -15.89 7.15
N SER A 248 -16.72 -16.78 6.82
CA SER A 248 -16.11 -17.72 7.77
C SER A 248 -15.46 -16.98 8.95
N ILE A 249 -14.69 -15.92 8.69
CA ILE A 249 -14.06 -15.09 9.73
C ILE A 249 -15.12 -14.46 10.66
N ASN A 250 -16.21 -13.92 10.10
CA ASN A 250 -17.29 -13.32 10.90
C ASN A 250 -18.11 -14.37 11.67
N ASN A 251 -18.18 -15.62 11.19
CA ASN A 251 -18.75 -16.75 11.91
C ASN A 251 -17.83 -17.31 13.01
N ARG A 252 -16.63 -16.76 13.16
CA ARG A 252 -15.66 -17.14 14.21
C ARG A 252 -15.24 -18.62 14.13
N SER A 253 -15.03 -19.13 12.92
CA SER A 253 -14.79 -20.56 12.67
C SER A 253 -13.40 -21.02 13.15
N ARG A 254 -12.38 -20.15 13.16
CA ARG A 254 -10.97 -20.50 13.47
C ARG A 254 -10.47 -19.80 14.74
N ALA A 255 -10.05 -20.59 15.75
CA ALA A 255 -9.60 -20.10 17.04
C ALA A 255 -8.46 -19.07 16.92
N GLY A 256 -7.42 -19.37 16.14
CA GLY A 256 -6.27 -18.48 15.97
C GLY A 256 -6.63 -17.11 15.40
N ILE A 257 -7.54 -17.03 14.42
CA ILE A 257 -8.01 -15.76 13.85
C ILE A 257 -8.84 -15.00 14.89
N ASN A 258 -9.70 -15.70 15.65
CA ASN A 258 -10.53 -15.09 16.67
C ASN A 258 -9.68 -14.41 17.75
N GLU A 259 -8.70 -15.12 18.30
CA GLU A 259 -7.81 -14.58 19.32
C GLU A 259 -6.96 -13.43 18.79
N LEU A 260 -6.53 -13.48 17.53
CA LEU A 260 -5.79 -12.38 16.90
C LEU A 260 -6.66 -11.12 16.77
N LEU A 261 -7.93 -11.25 16.42
CA LEU A 261 -8.89 -10.15 16.38
C LEU A 261 -9.18 -9.60 17.78
N ASP A 262 -9.29 -10.46 18.79
CA ASP A 262 -9.56 -10.06 20.17
C ASP A 262 -8.41 -9.24 20.76
N VAL A 263 -7.16 -9.71 20.66
CA VAL A 263 -5.97 -8.95 21.11
C VAL A 263 -5.75 -7.65 20.31
N ALA A 264 -6.28 -7.59 19.09
CA ALA A 264 -6.26 -6.39 18.27
C ALA A 264 -7.37 -5.37 18.61
N GLY A 265 -8.31 -5.71 19.52
CA GLY A 265 -9.47 -4.89 19.88
C GLY A 265 -10.54 -4.81 18.78
N ALA A 266 -10.63 -5.85 17.96
CA ALA A 266 -11.59 -6.00 16.87
C ALA A 266 -12.57 -7.18 17.07
N GLY A 267 -12.52 -7.84 18.23
CA GLY A 267 -13.27 -9.06 18.51
C GLY A 267 -14.79 -8.95 18.36
N ASP A 268 -15.37 -7.84 18.79
CA ASP A 268 -16.83 -7.61 18.72
C ASP A 268 -17.28 -6.86 17.45
N LYS A 269 -16.35 -6.63 16.49
CA LYS A 269 -16.64 -5.85 15.29
C LYS A 269 -16.86 -6.75 14.07
N TYR A 270 -17.69 -6.28 13.14
CA TYR A 270 -17.76 -6.88 11.83
C TYR A 270 -16.43 -6.71 11.09
N VAL A 271 -15.88 -7.81 10.58
CA VAL A 271 -14.61 -7.86 9.88
C VAL A 271 -14.86 -7.79 8.37
N ASN A 272 -14.33 -6.76 7.73
CA ASN A 272 -14.32 -6.61 6.28
C ASN A 272 -12.88 -6.69 5.75
N ALA A 273 -12.70 -6.60 4.43
CA ALA A 273 -11.37 -6.69 3.81
C ALA A 273 -10.40 -5.61 4.35
N THR A 274 -10.87 -4.40 4.63
CA THR A 274 -10.06 -3.34 5.26
C THR A 274 -9.62 -3.75 6.67
N SER A 275 -10.49 -4.38 7.45
CA SER A 275 -10.13 -4.91 8.77
C SER A 275 -9.04 -5.97 8.69
N VAL A 276 -9.13 -6.90 7.73
CA VAL A 276 -8.07 -7.90 7.48
C VAL A 276 -6.77 -7.19 7.10
N ALA A 277 -6.78 -6.32 6.09
CA ALA A 277 -5.59 -5.62 5.58
C ALA A 277 -4.84 -4.78 6.64
N PHE A 278 -5.57 -4.16 7.59
CA PHE A 278 -4.97 -3.24 8.57
C PHE A 278 -4.90 -3.79 10.00
N THR A 279 -5.57 -4.92 10.29
CA THR A 279 -5.60 -5.51 11.63
C THR A 279 -4.94 -6.90 11.65
N VAL A 280 -5.34 -7.82 10.78
CA VAL A 280 -4.85 -9.20 10.75
C VAL A 280 -3.49 -9.28 10.05
N SER A 281 -3.42 -8.90 8.77
CA SER A 281 -2.24 -9.02 7.92
C SER A 281 -0.97 -8.36 8.51
N PRO A 282 -1.03 -7.15 9.10
CA PRO A 282 0.18 -6.54 9.68
C PRO A 282 0.75 -7.29 10.88
N ARG A 283 -0.09 -8.02 11.62
CA ARG A 283 0.35 -8.84 12.76
C ARG A 283 1.03 -10.12 12.29
N ILE A 284 0.42 -10.85 11.36
CA ILE A 284 1.03 -12.03 10.74
C ILE A 284 2.38 -11.65 10.11
N ASN A 285 2.41 -10.59 9.30
CA ASN A 285 3.63 -10.08 8.69
C ASN A 285 4.70 -9.63 9.70
N ALA A 286 4.28 -9.13 10.87
CA ALA A 286 5.23 -8.70 11.91
C ALA A 286 5.96 -9.89 12.53
N ALA A 287 5.35 -11.06 12.67
CA ALA A 287 5.99 -12.28 13.14
C ALA A 287 7.23 -12.60 12.28
N GLY A 288 7.10 -12.62 10.95
CA GLY A 288 8.21 -12.87 10.03
C GLY A 288 9.24 -11.73 9.95
N ARG A 289 8.89 -10.51 10.33
CA ARG A 289 9.82 -9.36 10.32
C ARG A 289 10.64 -9.22 11.60
N MET A 290 10.05 -9.57 12.76
CA MET A 290 10.62 -9.29 14.08
C MET A 290 11.11 -10.55 14.81
N GLY A 291 10.85 -11.73 14.26
CA GLY A 291 11.20 -13.00 14.88
C GLY A 291 11.02 -14.16 13.93
N SER A 292 10.05 -15.02 14.19
CA SER A 292 9.78 -16.20 13.40
C SER A 292 8.34 -16.23 12.88
N ALA A 293 8.17 -16.34 11.56
CA ALA A 293 6.87 -16.55 10.91
C ALA A 293 6.20 -17.85 11.39
N ASN A 294 6.96 -18.81 11.92
CA ASN A 294 6.45 -20.03 12.50
C ASN A 294 5.39 -19.77 13.59
N ARG A 295 5.56 -18.69 14.41
CA ARG A 295 4.58 -18.32 15.42
C ARG A 295 3.23 -17.94 14.82
N ALA A 296 3.23 -17.28 13.68
CA ALA A 296 1.98 -16.97 12.98
C ALA A 296 1.33 -18.24 12.40
N LEU A 297 2.13 -19.15 11.87
CA LEU A 297 1.64 -20.43 11.39
C LEU A 297 1.08 -21.28 12.54
N GLU A 298 1.80 -21.42 13.65
CA GLU A 298 1.34 -22.13 14.86
C GLU A 298 0.01 -21.55 15.37
N LEU A 299 -0.17 -20.22 15.34
CA LEU A 299 -1.43 -19.57 15.67
C LEU A 299 -2.58 -20.02 14.77
N LEU A 300 -2.36 -20.02 13.44
CA LEU A 300 -3.39 -20.39 12.46
C LEU A 300 -3.75 -21.88 12.51
N LEU A 301 -2.82 -22.72 12.95
CA LEU A 301 -3.00 -24.17 13.13
C LEU A 301 -3.57 -24.54 14.50
N SER A 302 -3.67 -23.59 15.44
CA SER A 302 -4.13 -23.89 16.81
C SER A 302 -5.64 -24.03 16.90
N ASP A 303 -6.10 -25.15 17.43
CA ASP A 303 -7.51 -25.41 17.77
C ASP A 303 -7.84 -25.11 19.24
N ASP A 304 -6.80 -24.96 20.08
CA ASP A 304 -6.93 -24.64 21.49
C ASP A 304 -6.89 -23.13 21.73
N THR A 305 -7.96 -22.60 22.32
CA THR A 305 -8.13 -21.16 22.56
C THR A 305 -7.05 -20.59 23.51
N GLU A 306 -6.58 -21.32 24.52
CA GLU A 306 -5.57 -20.83 25.46
C GLU A 306 -4.22 -20.71 24.78
N THR A 307 -3.80 -21.70 23.99
CA THR A 307 -2.60 -21.68 23.17
C THR A 307 -2.68 -20.57 22.11
N ALA A 308 -3.81 -20.48 21.40
CA ALA A 308 -4.04 -19.43 20.40
C ALA A 308 -3.94 -18.02 20.99
N ASN A 309 -4.51 -17.80 22.18
CA ASN A 309 -4.42 -16.50 22.87
C ASN A 309 -2.96 -16.14 23.21
N GLY A 310 -2.18 -17.10 23.73
CA GLY A 310 -0.75 -16.88 24.01
C GLY A 310 0.03 -16.45 22.76
N LEU A 311 -0.13 -17.18 21.65
CA LEU A 311 0.50 -16.88 20.37
C LEU A 311 0.03 -15.54 19.78
N ALA A 312 -1.26 -15.23 19.86
CA ALA A 312 -1.81 -13.96 19.41
C ALA A 312 -1.23 -12.76 20.17
N GLN A 313 -1.01 -12.91 21.49
CA GLN A 313 -0.34 -11.86 22.29
C GLN A 313 1.12 -11.66 21.87
N GLU A 314 1.89 -12.75 21.65
CA GLU A 314 3.27 -12.68 21.18
C GLU A 314 3.36 -11.94 19.84
N ILE A 315 2.51 -12.28 18.87
CA ILE A 315 2.46 -11.67 17.55
C ILE A 315 2.03 -10.20 17.64
N ASN A 316 1.08 -9.87 18.49
CA ASN A 316 0.66 -8.49 18.70
C ASN A 316 1.78 -7.64 19.32
N GLU A 317 2.59 -8.20 20.22
CA GLU A 317 3.76 -7.51 20.76
C GLU A 317 4.87 -7.34 19.71
N ALA A 318 5.12 -8.35 18.88
CA ALA A 318 6.03 -8.23 17.72
C ALA A 318 5.58 -7.09 16.78
N ASN A 319 4.28 -6.96 16.52
CA ASN A 319 3.75 -5.86 15.72
C ASN A 319 3.93 -4.49 16.39
N ARG A 320 3.78 -4.38 17.71
CA ARG A 320 4.06 -3.14 18.45
C ARG A 320 5.53 -2.76 18.38
N THR A 321 6.43 -3.73 18.55
CA THR A 321 7.88 -3.53 18.42
C THR A 321 8.23 -3.04 17.01
N ARG A 322 7.68 -3.68 15.97
CA ARG A 322 7.83 -3.25 14.58
C ARG A 322 7.37 -1.79 14.38
N GLN A 323 6.20 -1.39 14.94
CA GLN A 323 5.67 -0.03 14.86
C GLN A 323 6.57 1.00 15.57
N THR A 324 7.20 0.62 16.68
CA THR A 324 8.17 1.47 17.39
C THR A 324 9.41 1.71 16.54
N ILE A 325 10.04 0.65 16.03
CA ILE A 325 11.22 0.74 15.17
C ILE A 325 10.90 1.53 13.90
N GLU A 326 9.73 1.27 13.27
CA GLU A 326 9.27 2.04 12.11
C GLU A 326 9.20 3.55 12.40
N SER A 327 8.64 3.92 13.57
CA SER A 327 8.49 5.31 13.97
C SER A 327 9.84 5.98 14.25
N GLU A 328 10.78 5.26 14.82
CA GLU A 328 12.15 5.73 15.10
C GLU A 328 12.93 5.97 13.80
N ILE A 329 12.93 4.99 12.88
CA ILE A 329 13.59 5.14 11.57
C ILE A 329 12.93 6.28 10.78
N PHE A 330 11.59 6.36 10.78
CA PHE A 330 10.87 7.44 10.10
C PHE A 330 11.28 8.82 10.63
N ALA A 331 11.43 8.98 11.96
CA ALA A 331 11.87 10.24 12.55
C ALA A 331 13.30 10.60 12.16
N GLN A 332 14.22 9.62 12.09
CA GLN A 332 15.58 9.83 11.62
C GLN A 332 15.63 10.25 10.14
N VAL A 333 14.87 9.57 9.28
CA VAL A 333 14.74 9.94 7.86
C VAL A 333 14.21 11.38 7.71
N GLU A 334 13.20 11.76 8.48
CA GLU A 334 12.67 13.13 8.47
C GLU A 334 13.71 14.17 8.93
N GLN A 335 14.52 13.84 9.90
CA GLN A 335 15.63 14.70 10.34
C GLN A 335 16.67 14.86 9.24
N THR A 336 17.08 13.76 8.59
CA THR A 336 18.00 13.80 7.45
C THR A 336 17.44 14.67 6.31
N LEU A 337 16.17 14.49 5.95
CA LEU A 337 15.52 15.30 4.91
C LEU A 337 15.37 16.79 5.30
N PHE A 338 15.35 17.08 6.57
CA PHE A 338 15.37 18.47 7.07
C PHE A 338 16.77 19.09 6.95
N GLU A 339 17.80 18.35 7.28
CA GLU A 339 19.21 18.79 7.26
C GLU A 339 19.78 18.85 5.83
N HIS A 340 19.26 17.99 4.92
CA HIS A 340 19.69 17.80 3.54
C HIS A 340 18.60 18.16 2.53
N PRO A 341 18.36 19.47 2.27
CA PRO A 341 17.38 19.91 1.29
C PRO A 341 17.61 19.34 -0.12
N GLU A 342 18.87 19.12 -0.50
CA GLU A 342 19.26 18.52 -1.79
C GLU A 342 18.68 17.12 -1.97
N ILE A 343 18.56 16.31 -0.91
CA ILE A 343 17.92 15.00 -0.93
C ILE A 343 16.39 15.14 -0.91
N ARG A 344 15.87 16.03 -0.08
CA ARG A 344 14.43 16.25 0.08
C ARG A 344 13.76 16.69 -1.21
N TYR A 345 14.40 17.59 -1.95
CA TYR A 345 13.85 18.18 -3.18
C TYR A 345 14.26 17.42 -4.44
N ALA A 346 15.13 16.41 -4.34
CA ALA A 346 15.44 15.52 -5.46
C ALA A 346 14.18 14.84 -6.03
N PRO A 347 14.16 14.46 -7.30
CA PRO A 347 13.05 13.77 -7.94
C PRO A 347 12.78 12.38 -7.33
N VAL A 348 13.83 11.71 -6.84
CA VAL A 348 13.77 10.45 -6.08
C VAL A 348 14.46 10.66 -4.74
N ILE A 349 13.79 10.33 -3.64
CA ILE A 349 14.36 10.45 -2.29
C ILE A 349 15.18 9.19 -2.00
N VAL A 350 16.48 9.34 -1.80
CA VAL A 350 17.37 8.24 -1.38
C VAL A 350 18.03 8.62 -0.06
N VAL A 351 17.66 7.93 1.02
CA VAL A 351 18.18 8.19 2.38
C VAL A 351 18.78 6.93 2.95
N ASP A 352 19.91 7.06 3.60
CA ASP A 352 20.62 5.98 4.29
C ASP A 352 20.84 6.29 5.77
N GLY A 353 21.02 5.22 6.56
CA GLY A 353 21.36 5.31 7.96
C GLY A 353 21.96 4.01 8.48
N ASP A 354 22.55 4.09 9.68
CA ASP A 354 23.31 3.00 10.27
C ASP A 354 22.39 2.00 10.98
N ASP A 355 22.59 0.72 10.69
CA ASP A 355 22.01 -0.43 11.40
C ASP A 355 20.47 -0.40 11.52
N TRP A 356 19.78 0.23 10.56
CA TRP A 356 18.33 0.19 10.53
C TRP A 356 17.83 -1.23 10.24
N HIS A 357 16.75 -1.61 10.90
CA HIS A 357 16.19 -2.95 10.76
C HIS A 357 15.70 -3.21 9.31
N THR A 358 16.38 -4.09 8.59
CA THR A 358 16.14 -4.35 7.15
C THR A 358 14.72 -4.84 6.84
N GLY A 359 14.07 -5.54 7.77
CA GLY A 359 12.66 -5.94 7.65
C GLY A 359 11.65 -4.79 7.77
N VAL A 360 12.10 -3.58 8.22
CA VAL A 360 11.23 -2.43 8.48
C VAL A 360 11.43 -1.28 7.48
N ILE A 361 12.64 -1.12 6.91
CA ILE A 361 12.94 0.00 6.00
C ILE A 361 11.98 0.12 4.81
N GLY A 362 11.44 -1.01 4.29
CA GLY A 362 10.47 -0.99 3.21
C GLY A 362 9.11 -0.37 3.59
N ILE A 363 8.73 -0.47 4.87
CA ILE A 363 7.51 0.17 5.40
C ILE A 363 7.76 1.68 5.54
N VAL A 364 8.94 2.05 6.01
CA VAL A 364 9.35 3.47 6.10
C VAL A 364 9.40 4.10 4.70
N ALA A 365 9.96 3.38 3.70
CA ALA A 365 9.98 3.85 2.31
C ALA A 365 8.57 4.13 1.79
N ALA A 366 7.59 3.26 2.07
CA ALA A 366 6.19 3.48 1.69
C ALA A 366 5.60 4.75 2.35
N ARG A 367 5.85 4.97 3.65
CA ARG A 367 5.38 6.17 4.35
C ARG A 367 6.03 7.47 3.84
N ILE A 368 7.31 7.43 3.50
CA ILE A 368 8.01 8.59 2.92
C ILE A 368 7.48 8.85 1.51
N GLN A 369 7.31 7.81 0.68
CA GLN A 369 6.72 7.91 -0.64
C GLN A 369 5.32 8.54 -0.58
N GLU A 370 4.45 8.08 0.32
CA GLU A 370 3.11 8.64 0.52
C GLU A 370 3.15 10.10 0.97
N LYS A 371 4.01 10.43 1.94
CA LYS A 371 4.13 11.77 2.49
C LYS A 371 4.65 12.78 1.47
N TYR A 372 5.66 12.42 0.69
CA TYR A 372 6.31 13.33 -0.26
C TYR A 372 5.78 13.19 -1.69
N SER A 373 4.98 12.14 -1.99
CA SER A 373 4.50 11.78 -3.33
C SER A 373 5.62 11.67 -4.36
N LYS A 374 6.77 11.13 -3.93
CA LYS A 374 7.97 10.88 -4.73
C LYS A 374 8.42 9.44 -4.56
N PRO A 375 9.04 8.82 -5.57
CA PRO A 375 9.74 7.56 -5.36
C PRO A 375 10.77 7.70 -4.24
N CYS A 376 10.93 6.64 -3.45
CA CYS A 376 11.80 6.67 -2.27
C CYS A 376 12.55 5.36 -2.11
N ILE A 377 13.83 5.44 -1.76
CA ILE A 377 14.69 4.31 -1.36
C ILE A 377 15.25 4.62 0.03
N ILE A 378 15.03 3.70 0.96
CA ILE A 378 15.61 3.74 2.31
C ILE A 378 16.66 2.64 2.41
N ILE A 379 17.87 3.01 2.80
CA ILE A 379 19.05 2.14 2.83
C ILE A 379 19.55 1.99 4.26
N SER A 380 19.74 0.76 4.71
CA SER A 380 20.41 0.44 5.96
C SER A 380 21.88 0.07 5.68
N ARG A 381 22.82 0.78 6.27
CA ARG A 381 24.25 0.44 6.26
C ARG A 381 24.54 -0.51 7.41
N ASN A 382 25.23 -1.60 7.14
CA ASN A 382 25.80 -2.45 8.18
C ASN A 382 27.17 -1.88 8.57
N THR A 383 27.28 -1.43 9.80
CA THR A 383 28.51 -0.79 10.31
C THR A 383 29.64 -1.80 10.58
N GLU A 384 29.34 -3.10 10.67
CA GLU A 384 30.34 -4.15 10.95
C GLU A 384 31.09 -4.59 9.69
N ASP A 385 30.38 -4.76 8.55
CA ASP A 385 30.97 -5.32 7.33
C ASP A 385 30.99 -4.36 6.13
N GLY A 386 30.43 -3.16 6.28
CA GLY A 386 30.38 -2.14 5.23
C GLY A 386 29.41 -2.44 4.09
N THR A 387 28.57 -3.46 4.22
CA THR A 387 27.48 -3.73 3.26
C THR A 387 26.28 -2.82 3.52
N ALA A 388 25.42 -2.68 2.53
CA ALA A 388 24.18 -1.94 2.65
C ALA A 388 23.03 -2.65 1.95
N ARG A 389 21.83 -2.57 2.56
CA ARG A 389 20.58 -3.09 1.99
C ARG A 389 19.55 -2.00 1.89
N GLY A 390 18.93 -1.85 0.72
CA GLY A 390 17.91 -0.85 0.45
C GLY A 390 16.58 -1.47 0.08
N SER A 391 15.51 -0.75 0.45
CA SER A 391 14.15 -1.06 0.00
C SER A 391 13.50 0.21 -0.53
N GLY A 392 12.98 0.15 -1.75
CA GLY A 392 12.35 1.27 -2.43
C GLY A 392 10.87 1.08 -2.66
N ARG A 393 10.17 2.22 -2.73
CA ARG A 393 8.76 2.32 -3.12
C ARG A 393 8.60 3.43 -4.15
N SER A 394 7.79 3.17 -5.16
CA SER A 394 7.55 4.11 -6.25
C SER A 394 6.15 4.69 -6.24
N ILE A 395 5.97 5.66 -7.11
CA ILE A 395 4.67 6.24 -7.47
C ILE A 395 4.18 5.62 -8.78
N GLU A 396 2.89 5.59 -8.99
CA GLU A 396 2.31 5.13 -10.26
C GLU A 396 2.87 5.92 -11.44
N GLY A 397 3.32 5.21 -12.47
CA GLY A 397 3.90 5.79 -13.69
C GLY A 397 5.41 6.05 -13.64
N PHE A 398 6.12 5.73 -12.54
CA PHE A 398 7.59 5.74 -12.48
C PHE A 398 8.13 4.34 -12.14
N SER A 399 8.94 3.74 -13.02
CA SER A 399 9.56 2.44 -12.78
C SER A 399 10.81 2.59 -11.92
N LEU A 400 10.68 2.27 -10.62
CA LEU A 400 11.83 2.24 -9.72
C LEU A 400 12.80 1.11 -10.06
N TYR A 401 12.27 -0.03 -10.54
CA TYR A 401 13.09 -1.14 -10.99
C TYR A 401 14.04 -0.74 -12.12
N ASP A 402 13.55 -0.02 -13.14
CA ASP A 402 14.40 0.43 -14.24
C ASP A 402 15.43 1.47 -13.81
N ALA A 403 15.06 2.36 -12.89
CA ALA A 403 16.00 3.32 -12.28
C ALA A 403 17.14 2.60 -11.54
N ILE A 404 16.83 1.60 -10.72
CA ILE A 404 17.83 0.77 -10.01
C ILE A 404 18.67 -0.05 -11.00
N LYS A 405 18.04 -0.66 -12.01
CA LYS A 405 18.71 -1.45 -13.04
C LYS A 405 19.73 -0.63 -13.84
N ASN A 406 19.48 0.66 -14.05
CA ASN A 406 20.42 1.56 -14.69
C ASN A 406 21.77 1.65 -13.95
N SER A 407 21.74 1.53 -12.61
CA SER A 407 22.90 1.55 -11.73
C SER A 407 23.37 0.14 -11.30
N LYS A 408 23.02 -0.92 -12.05
CA LYS A 408 23.31 -2.32 -11.70
C LYS A 408 24.79 -2.61 -11.42
N HIS A 409 25.72 -1.83 -11.97
CA HIS A 409 27.16 -2.01 -11.81
C HIS A 409 27.65 -1.66 -10.38
N LEU A 410 26.86 -0.92 -9.59
CA LEU A 410 27.10 -0.60 -8.19
C LEU A 410 26.50 -1.62 -7.23
N LEU A 411 25.66 -2.53 -7.75
CA LEU A 411 24.83 -3.40 -6.93
C LEU A 411 25.41 -4.82 -6.89
N THR A 412 25.43 -5.40 -5.70
CA THR A 412 25.72 -6.83 -5.53
C THR A 412 24.49 -7.69 -5.80
N HIS A 413 23.30 -7.17 -5.51
CA HIS A 413 22.03 -7.81 -5.80
C HIS A 413 20.92 -6.75 -5.95
N PHE A 414 19.94 -6.98 -6.82
CA PHE A 414 18.72 -6.22 -6.88
C PHE A 414 17.57 -7.04 -7.46
N GLY A 415 16.34 -6.69 -7.10
CA GLY A 415 15.13 -7.36 -7.58
C GLY A 415 13.87 -6.58 -7.22
N GLY A 416 12.76 -6.98 -7.83
CA GLY A 416 11.47 -6.34 -7.58
C GLY A 416 10.70 -6.00 -8.85
N HIS A 417 9.76 -5.07 -8.73
CA HIS A 417 8.86 -4.62 -9.78
C HIS A 417 8.86 -3.08 -9.90
N THR A 418 8.04 -2.55 -10.80
CA THR A 418 7.95 -1.11 -11.07
C THR A 418 7.67 -0.28 -9.80
N GLN A 419 6.82 -0.78 -8.89
CA GLN A 419 6.35 -0.05 -7.70
C GLN A 419 7.17 -0.32 -6.43
N ALA A 420 7.89 -1.44 -6.36
CA ALA A 420 8.67 -1.82 -5.19
C ALA A 420 9.91 -2.61 -5.62
N ALA A 421 11.07 -2.25 -5.07
CA ALA A 421 12.31 -2.94 -5.37
C ALA A 421 13.22 -2.99 -4.14
N GLY A 422 14.02 -4.08 -4.07
CA GLY A 422 15.09 -4.25 -3.10
C GLY A 422 16.44 -4.20 -3.79
N LEU A 423 17.47 -3.79 -3.04
CA LEU A 423 18.84 -3.74 -3.53
C LEU A 423 19.86 -4.00 -2.41
N SER A 424 21.05 -4.44 -2.81
CA SER A 424 22.22 -4.57 -1.93
C SER A 424 23.44 -4.01 -2.64
N LEU A 425 24.32 -3.32 -1.89
CA LEU A 425 25.52 -2.68 -2.41
C LEU A 425 26.55 -2.51 -1.28
N MET A 426 27.73 -1.98 -1.61
CA MET A 426 28.67 -1.50 -0.60
C MET A 426 28.27 -0.10 -0.13
N ALA A 427 28.47 0.19 1.15
CA ALA A 427 28.10 1.49 1.74
C ALA A 427 28.83 2.69 1.06
N GLU A 428 30.03 2.49 0.55
CA GLU A 428 30.82 3.49 -0.18
C GLU A 428 30.19 3.91 -1.52
N ASP A 429 29.33 3.05 -2.11
CA ASP A 429 28.69 3.29 -3.40
C ASP A 429 27.35 4.04 -3.29
N ILE A 430 26.85 4.29 -2.09
CA ILE A 430 25.51 4.91 -1.87
C ILE A 430 25.41 6.29 -2.51
N GLU A 431 26.44 7.13 -2.38
CA GLU A 431 26.42 8.48 -2.96
C GLU A 431 26.39 8.45 -4.47
N GLN A 432 27.11 7.51 -5.10
CA GLN A 432 27.09 7.34 -6.54
C GLN A 432 25.72 6.81 -7.00
N LEU A 433 25.14 5.85 -6.28
CA LEU A 433 23.80 5.36 -6.56
C LEU A 433 22.76 6.48 -6.49
N ARG A 434 22.83 7.35 -5.47
CA ARG A 434 21.95 8.52 -5.32
C ARG A 434 22.05 9.45 -6.51
N ALA A 435 23.26 9.75 -6.96
CA ALA A 435 23.50 10.62 -8.10
C ALA A 435 22.94 10.02 -9.40
N GLU A 436 23.21 8.75 -9.69
CA GLU A 436 22.75 8.08 -10.91
C GLU A 436 21.22 7.91 -10.97
N ILE A 437 20.58 7.57 -9.85
CA ILE A 437 19.11 7.48 -9.76
C ILE A 437 18.48 8.87 -9.97
N THR A 438 19.08 9.90 -9.38
CA THR A 438 18.62 11.28 -9.58
C THR A 438 18.74 11.69 -11.04
N GLU A 439 19.87 11.41 -11.69
CA GLU A 439 20.09 11.71 -13.11
C GLU A 439 19.09 10.96 -13.99
N TYR A 440 18.88 9.68 -13.76
CA TYR A 440 17.85 8.89 -14.46
C TYR A 440 16.46 9.52 -14.34
N ALA A 441 16.08 9.96 -13.14
CA ALA A 441 14.78 10.55 -12.88
C ALA A 441 14.62 11.95 -13.52
N LEU A 442 15.69 12.74 -13.63
CA LEU A 442 15.67 14.03 -14.33
C LEU A 442 15.43 13.89 -15.85
N HIS A 443 15.79 12.74 -16.43
CA HIS A 443 15.55 12.42 -17.84
C HIS A 443 14.24 11.62 -18.06
N THR A 444 13.48 11.36 -16.99
CA THR A 444 12.23 10.60 -17.05
C THR A 444 11.05 11.51 -16.70
N GLU A 445 9.94 11.38 -17.42
CA GLU A 445 8.73 12.13 -17.09
C GLU A 445 8.17 11.66 -15.74
N MET A 446 8.16 12.55 -14.76
CA MET A 446 7.59 12.25 -13.44
C MET A 446 6.08 12.50 -13.45
N PRO A 447 5.23 11.50 -13.16
CA PRO A 447 3.79 11.67 -13.15
C PRO A 447 3.32 12.54 -11.97
N PHE A 448 2.14 13.13 -12.09
CA PHE A 448 1.45 13.74 -10.95
C PHE A 448 0.55 12.72 -10.27
N GLN A 449 0.52 12.74 -8.95
CA GLN A 449 -0.40 11.91 -8.17
C GLN A 449 -1.86 12.28 -8.48
N ILE A 450 -2.68 11.26 -8.69
CA ILE A 450 -4.08 11.40 -9.05
C ILE A 450 -4.97 11.12 -7.82
N GLN A 451 -6.05 11.87 -7.69
CA GLN A 451 -7.18 11.59 -6.85
C GLN A 451 -8.38 11.30 -7.75
N ASN A 452 -8.70 10.03 -7.90
CA ASN A 452 -9.90 9.64 -8.63
C ASN A 452 -11.15 10.04 -7.85
N ILE A 453 -12.15 10.55 -8.58
CA ILE A 453 -13.49 10.88 -8.10
C ILE A 453 -14.46 10.06 -8.93
N ASP A 454 -15.07 9.07 -8.33
CA ASP A 454 -16.02 8.18 -9.03
C ASP A 454 -17.29 8.94 -9.42
N LEU A 455 -17.90 9.63 -8.45
CA LEU A 455 -19.14 10.38 -8.69
C LEU A 455 -19.11 11.75 -8.02
N LYS A 456 -19.66 12.75 -8.72
CA LYS A 456 -20.04 14.03 -8.10
C LYS A 456 -21.35 13.84 -7.35
N LEU A 457 -21.35 14.12 -6.04
CA LEU A 457 -22.50 13.93 -5.20
C LEU A 457 -23.04 15.27 -4.69
N ASN A 458 -24.36 15.46 -4.80
CA ASN A 458 -25.02 16.56 -4.11
C ASN A 458 -25.14 16.19 -2.61
N PRO A 459 -24.61 17.00 -1.68
CA PRO A 459 -24.65 16.69 -0.26
C PRO A 459 -26.06 16.43 0.29
N ALA A 460 -27.10 17.03 -0.31
CA ALA A 460 -28.49 16.80 0.06
C ALA A 460 -29.02 15.39 -0.24
N HIS A 461 -28.33 14.64 -1.10
CA HIS A 461 -28.70 13.27 -1.47
C HIS A 461 -27.96 12.20 -0.65
N ILE A 462 -27.07 12.58 0.27
CA ILE A 462 -26.40 11.62 1.14
C ILE A 462 -27.43 10.96 2.04
N SER A 463 -27.69 9.67 1.80
CA SER A 463 -28.74 8.88 2.46
C SER A 463 -28.25 7.47 2.78
N LEU A 464 -29.00 6.72 3.56
CA LEU A 464 -28.71 5.33 3.84
C LEU A 464 -28.77 4.46 2.57
N ASP A 465 -29.63 4.82 1.61
CA ASP A 465 -29.73 4.09 0.33
C ASP A 465 -28.41 4.15 -0.46
N ILE A 466 -27.67 5.27 -0.37
CA ILE A 466 -26.34 5.37 -0.99
C ILE A 466 -25.34 4.49 -0.24
N LEU A 467 -25.43 4.38 1.08
CA LEU A 467 -24.58 3.47 1.84
C LEU A 467 -24.85 2.01 1.44
N ASP A 468 -26.11 1.63 1.31
CA ASP A 468 -26.48 0.28 0.88
C ASP A 468 -25.94 0.00 -0.53
N ALA A 469 -26.05 0.97 -1.45
CA ALA A 469 -25.44 0.90 -2.78
C ALA A 469 -23.91 0.76 -2.73
N VAL A 470 -23.24 1.49 -1.84
CA VAL A 470 -21.78 1.37 -1.66
C VAL A 470 -21.42 0.02 -1.07
N SER A 471 -22.15 -0.42 -0.04
CA SER A 471 -21.88 -1.71 0.63
C SER A 471 -22.07 -2.91 -0.30
N SER A 472 -22.98 -2.84 -1.29
CA SER A 472 -23.18 -3.92 -2.28
C SER A 472 -21.95 -4.16 -3.18
N LEU A 473 -21.02 -3.19 -3.24
CA LEU A 473 -19.78 -3.35 -3.98
C LEU A 473 -18.65 -4.01 -3.17
N GLU A 474 -18.81 -4.22 -1.84
CA GLU A 474 -17.80 -4.90 -1.01
C GLU A 474 -17.57 -6.35 -1.48
N PRO A 475 -16.35 -6.90 -1.26
CA PRO A 475 -15.20 -6.36 -0.53
C PRO A 475 -14.38 -5.36 -1.35
N PHE A 476 -13.86 -4.30 -0.67
CA PHE A 476 -12.98 -3.31 -1.28
C PHE A 476 -11.50 -3.66 -1.10
N GLY A 477 -10.71 -3.37 -2.14
CA GLY A 477 -9.27 -3.58 -2.17
C GLY A 477 -8.67 -3.18 -3.52
N ALA A 478 -7.53 -3.79 -3.88
CA ALA A 478 -6.98 -3.63 -5.22
C ALA A 478 -7.99 -4.08 -6.28
N GLY A 479 -8.02 -3.42 -7.44
CA GLY A 479 -9.00 -3.69 -8.51
C GLY A 479 -10.44 -3.25 -8.20
N ASN A 480 -10.85 -3.18 -6.92
CA ASN A 480 -12.17 -2.69 -6.49
C ASN A 480 -12.05 -1.70 -5.32
N PRO A 481 -11.52 -0.49 -5.54
CA PRO A 481 -11.34 0.50 -4.48
C PRO A 481 -12.68 1.01 -3.92
N GLN A 482 -12.66 1.43 -2.65
CA GLN A 482 -13.83 2.08 -2.05
C GLN A 482 -14.20 3.34 -2.83
N PRO A 483 -15.49 3.55 -3.21
CA PRO A 483 -15.90 4.69 -4.01
C PRO A 483 -15.56 6.03 -3.36
N VAL A 484 -15.07 6.96 -4.18
CA VAL A 484 -14.74 8.33 -3.78
C VAL A 484 -15.76 9.29 -4.39
N PHE A 485 -16.45 10.02 -3.52
CA PHE A 485 -17.44 11.02 -3.92
C PHE A 485 -16.86 12.43 -3.86
N GLY A 486 -17.10 13.23 -4.89
CA GLY A 486 -16.73 14.63 -4.93
C GLY A 486 -17.88 15.52 -4.42
N LEU A 487 -17.66 16.24 -3.30
CA LEU A 487 -18.53 17.28 -2.79
C LEU A 487 -17.91 18.64 -3.13
N TYR A 488 -18.54 19.39 -4.00
CA TYR A 488 -17.97 20.63 -4.55
C TYR A 488 -18.63 21.87 -3.99
N CYS A 489 -17.83 22.93 -3.83
CA CYS A 489 -18.28 24.25 -3.34
C CYS A 489 -18.97 24.15 -1.97
N MET A 490 -18.32 23.47 -1.03
CA MET A 490 -18.76 23.34 0.36
C MET A 490 -18.18 24.50 1.19
N THR A 491 -18.99 25.19 1.97
CA THR A 491 -18.53 26.23 2.88
C THR A 491 -18.19 25.64 4.24
N ILE A 492 -17.00 25.93 4.77
CA ILE A 492 -16.61 25.52 6.12
C ILE A 492 -17.38 26.38 7.15
N GLU A 493 -18.18 25.75 8.00
CA GLU A 493 -18.88 26.41 9.12
C GLU A 493 -18.16 26.24 10.46
N GLY A 494 -17.32 25.22 10.59
CA GLY A 494 -16.55 24.97 11.80
C GLY A 494 -15.62 23.77 11.67
N PHE A 495 -14.69 23.68 12.61
CA PHE A 495 -13.81 22.51 12.73
C PHE A 495 -13.37 22.32 14.18
N THR A 496 -13.09 21.08 14.57
CA THR A 496 -12.72 20.69 15.93
C THR A 496 -11.68 19.59 15.90
N PRO A 497 -10.53 19.75 16.59
CA PRO A 497 -9.58 18.64 16.78
C PRO A 497 -10.23 17.50 17.58
N VAL A 498 -9.95 16.27 17.18
CA VAL A 498 -10.42 15.03 17.84
C VAL A 498 -9.30 14.00 17.93
N GLY A 499 -9.49 12.93 18.72
CA GLY A 499 -8.47 11.88 18.87
C GLY A 499 -7.14 12.43 19.43
N ASN A 500 -7.19 13.19 20.52
CA ASN A 500 -6.01 13.87 21.11
C ASN A 500 -5.28 14.81 20.11
N GLY A 501 -6.04 15.45 19.22
CA GLY A 501 -5.50 16.40 18.23
C GLY A 501 -4.85 15.75 16.99
N LYS A 502 -4.96 14.43 16.85
CA LYS A 502 -4.41 13.69 15.69
C LYS A 502 -5.29 13.78 14.45
N HIS A 503 -6.55 14.14 14.61
CA HIS A 503 -7.56 14.18 13.53
C HIS A 503 -8.39 15.44 13.63
N MET A 504 -9.10 15.78 12.55
CA MET A 504 -9.97 16.94 12.49
C MET A 504 -11.40 16.52 12.13
N ARG A 505 -12.38 16.99 12.88
CA ARG A 505 -13.78 16.94 12.48
C ARG A 505 -14.16 18.31 11.91
N ILE A 506 -14.65 18.32 10.67
CA ILE A 506 -14.97 19.53 9.93
C ILE A 506 -16.47 19.56 9.69
N THR A 507 -17.10 20.69 9.94
CA THR A 507 -18.50 20.96 9.57
C THR A 507 -18.49 21.78 8.30
N VAL A 508 -19.11 21.25 7.25
CA VAL A 508 -19.25 21.91 5.95
C VAL A 508 -20.73 22.00 5.57
N ALA A 509 -21.09 23.05 4.84
CA ALA A 509 -22.46 23.27 4.40
C ALA A 509 -22.54 23.66 2.93
N LYS A 510 -23.68 23.33 2.30
CA LYS A 510 -24.07 23.82 0.97
C LYS A 510 -25.58 24.03 0.95
N GLY A 511 -26.01 25.28 0.81
CA GLY A 511 -27.42 25.64 1.06
C GLY A 511 -27.83 25.29 2.48
N ASP A 512 -28.95 24.59 2.64
CA ASP A 512 -29.47 24.17 3.95
C ASP A 512 -28.86 22.84 4.47
N THR A 513 -28.02 22.18 3.66
CA THR A 513 -27.45 20.89 4.02
C THR A 513 -26.13 21.06 4.75
N ARG A 514 -26.03 20.45 5.95
CA ARG A 514 -24.81 20.39 6.78
C ARG A 514 -24.28 18.97 6.86
N ILE A 515 -22.95 18.83 6.77
CA ILE A 515 -22.25 17.56 6.86
C ILE A 515 -21.13 17.69 7.89
N PHE A 516 -21.01 16.65 8.73
CA PHE A 516 -19.87 16.45 9.62
C PHE A 516 -18.92 15.44 8.95
N ALA A 517 -17.75 15.91 8.55
CA ALA A 517 -16.75 15.09 7.89
C ALA A 517 -15.51 14.90 8.78
N MET A 518 -14.98 13.70 8.80
CA MET A 518 -13.75 13.37 9.52
C MET A 518 -12.56 13.41 8.57
N TYR A 519 -11.50 14.10 8.98
CA TYR A 519 -10.24 14.13 8.26
C TYR A 519 -9.17 13.48 9.14
N PHE A 520 -8.90 12.20 8.91
CA PHE A 520 -7.90 11.47 9.65
C PHE A 520 -6.48 11.95 9.31
N GLY A 521 -5.59 11.99 10.30
CA GLY A 521 -4.22 12.45 10.13
C GLY A 521 -4.06 13.98 10.00
N MET A 522 -5.16 14.73 9.81
CA MET A 522 -5.13 16.19 9.76
C MET A 522 -5.12 16.76 11.18
N THR A 523 -4.11 17.55 11.48
CA THR A 523 -3.98 18.23 12.78
C THR A 523 -4.36 19.70 12.67
N GLU A 524 -4.67 20.36 13.79
CA GLU A 524 -4.97 21.78 13.80
C GLU A 524 -3.79 22.61 13.24
N ARG A 525 -2.56 22.19 13.49
CA ARG A 525 -1.35 22.87 12.97
C ARG A 525 -1.22 22.77 11.46
N SER A 526 -1.76 21.72 10.86
CA SER A 526 -1.69 21.46 9.41
C SER A 526 -2.95 21.91 8.66
N PHE A 527 -3.97 22.36 9.39
CA PHE A 527 -5.25 22.80 8.82
C PHE A 527 -5.26 24.32 8.59
N PHE A 528 -5.07 24.78 7.35
CA PHE A 528 -4.91 26.19 6.99
C PHE A 528 -6.16 26.87 6.46
N TYR A 529 -7.29 26.22 6.56
CA TYR A 529 -8.60 26.78 6.20
C TYR A 529 -9.23 27.52 7.37
N ASN A 530 -10.13 28.44 7.05
CA ASN A 530 -10.91 29.21 8.02
C ASN A 530 -12.40 28.92 7.85
N VAL A 531 -13.19 29.25 8.87
CA VAL A 531 -14.64 29.31 8.73
C VAL A 531 -14.99 30.35 7.66
N GLY A 532 -15.90 30.00 6.75
CA GLY A 532 -16.30 30.79 5.59
C GLY A 532 -15.54 30.47 4.30
N ASP A 533 -14.46 29.68 4.34
CA ASP A 533 -13.77 29.21 3.13
C ASP A 533 -14.64 28.22 2.35
N THR A 534 -14.55 28.30 1.03
CA THR A 534 -15.22 27.37 0.13
C THR A 534 -14.22 26.32 -0.37
N VAL A 535 -14.57 25.05 -0.20
CA VAL A 535 -13.69 23.91 -0.48
C VAL A 535 -14.38 22.84 -1.30
N ASP A 536 -13.59 22.07 -2.03
CA ASP A 536 -14.01 20.81 -2.64
C ASP A 536 -13.45 19.66 -1.79
N LEU A 537 -14.26 18.64 -1.54
CA LEU A 537 -13.93 17.47 -0.74
C LEU A 537 -14.03 16.20 -1.59
N ALA A 538 -13.00 15.37 -1.56
CA ALA A 538 -13.06 13.98 -1.97
C ALA A 538 -13.31 13.13 -0.73
N VAL A 539 -14.42 12.40 -0.70
CA VAL A 539 -14.87 11.69 0.50
C VAL A 539 -15.24 10.24 0.21
N ASN A 540 -15.00 9.36 1.18
CA ASN A 540 -15.68 8.07 1.25
C ASN A 540 -16.87 8.16 2.19
N LEU A 541 -17.85 7.30 1.96
CA LEU A 541 -19.03 7.13 2.82
C LEU A 541 -18.95 5.75 3.46
N GLU A 542 -19.17 5.67 4.77
CA GLU A 542 -19.16 4.42 5.53
C GLU A 542 -20.34 4.33 6.48
N ARG A 543 -20.76 3.10 6.76
CA ARG A 543 -21.78 2.82 7.76
C ARG A 543 -21.13 2.82 9.15
N ASN A 544 -21.54 3.74 10.01
CA ASN A 544 -21.17 3.75 11.42
C ASN A 544 -22.36 3.31 12.27
N GLU A 545 -22.19 2.25 13.02
CA GLU A 545 -23.17 1.79 13.99
C GLU A 545 -22.67 2.09 15.40
N TYR A 546 -23.48 2.80 16.17
CA TYR A 546 -23.19 3.10 17.56
C TYR A 546 -24.47 3.00 18.40
N LEU A 547 -24.46 2.11 19.38
CA LEU A 547 -25.62 1.83 20.26
C LEU A 547 -26.91 1.52 19.46
N GLY A 548 -26.81 0.74 18.38
CA GLY A 548 -27.93 0.35 17.52
C GLY A 548 -28.44 1.47 16.57
N ASN A 549 -27.78 2.65 16.57
CA ASN A 549 -28.10 3.70 15.63
C ASN A 549 -27.12 3.71 14.47
N VAL A 550 -27.63 3.54 13.25
CA VAL A 550 -26.86 3.66 12.02
C VAL A 550 -26.71 5.13 11.65
N ARG A 551 -25.48 5.55 11.39
CA ARG A 551 -25.13 6.91 10.92
C ARG A 551 -24.22 6.83 9.71
N ILE A 552 -24.29 7.84 8.87
CA ILE A 552 -23.40 7.99 7.71
C ILE A 552 -22.11 8.64 8.20
N GLY A 553 -21.01 7.92 8.12
CA GLY A 553 -19.67 8.47 8.28
C GLY A 553 -19.20 9.08 6.96
N VAL A 554 -18.75 10.31 7.01
CA VAL A 554 -18.16 11.01 5.84
C VAL A 554 -16.67 11.21 6.15
N TYR A 555 -15.81 10.59 5.36
CA TYR A 555 -14.36 10.57 5.58
C TYR A 555 -13.61 11.26 4.45
N ILE A 556 -12.90 12.34 4.79
CA ILE A 556 -12.16 13.13 3.81
C ILE A 556 -10.87 12.40 3.42
N ARG A 557 -10.71 12.12 2.14
CA ARG A 557 -9.50 11.59 1.51
C ARG A 557 -8.60 12.67 0.99
N ASN A 558 -9.20 13.72 0.42
CA ASN A 558 -8.48 14.88 -0.05
C ASN A 558 -9.37 16.12 0.02
N MET A 559 -8.77 17.29 0.16
CA MET A 559 -9.47 18.57 0.25
C MET A 559 -8.68 19.65 -0.47
N ARG A 560 -9.37 20.54 -1.17
CA ARG A 560 -8.77 21.66 -1.90
C ARG A 560 -9.64 22.92 -1.84
N PRO A 561 -9.07 24.11 -2.05
CA PRO A 561 -9.87 25.32 -2.28
C PRO A 561 -10.75 25.13 -3.53
N SER A 562 -12.02 25.55 -3.46
CA SER A 562 -12.91 25.47 -4.62
C SER A 562 -12.43 26.41 -5.74
N GLY A 563 -12.53 25.92 -6.99
CA GLY A 563 -12.11 26.67 -8.18
C GLY A 563 -10.61 26.72 -8.43
N SER A 564 -9.81 26.03 -7.63
CA SER A 564 -8.36 25.91 -7.83
C SER A 564 -8.04 25.04 -9.03
N ASP A 565 -7.09 25.47 -9.87
CA ASP A 565 -6.56 24.71 -11.01
C ASP A 565 -5.46 23.78 -10.53
N ASP A 566 -5.74 22.47 -10.53
CA ASP A 566 -4.79 21.44 -10.06
C ASP A 566 -3.48 21.49 -10.81
N MET A 567 -3.51 21.66 -12.15
CA MET A 567 -2.31 21.60 -12.96
C MET A 567 -1.38 22.79 -12.68
N LYS A 568 -1.92 24.00 -12.59
CA LYS A 568 -1.14 25.19 -12.26
C LYS A 568 -0.46 25.07 -10.89
N VAL A 569 -1.20 24.56 -9.90
CA VAL A 569 -0.65 24.34 -8.55
C VAL A 569 0.45 23.29 -8.57
N LEU A 570 0.22 22.14 -9.21
CA LEU A 570 1.18 21.04 -9.26
C LEU A 570 2.44 21.40 -10.05
N GLU A 571 2.30 22.06 -11.21
CA GLU A 571 3.42 22.54 -12.01
C GLU A 571 4.24 23.60 -11.25
N GLY A 572 3.58 24.51 -10.54
CA GLY A 572 4.26 25.51 -9.72
C GLY A 572 5.02 24.90 -8.53
N LEU A 573 4.47 23.86 -7.88
CA LEU A 573 5.17 23.13 -6.82
C LEU A 573 6.34 22.30 -7.38
N ARG A 574 6.18 21.68 -8.54
CA ARG A 574 7.27 20.98 -9.24
C ARG A 574 8.40 21.93 -9.63
N LEU A 575 8.06 23.13 -10.14
CA LEU A 575 9.05 24.14 -10.41
C LEU A 575 9.79 24.57 -9.13
N PHE A 576 9.09 24.69 -8.01
CA PHE A 576 9.72 24.96 -6.72
C PHE A 576 10.71 23.86 -6.31
N ASP A 577 10.36 22.58 -6.45
CA ASP A 577 11.26 21.46 -6.15
C ASP A 577 12.52 21.54 -7.03
N ARG A 578 12.41 21.83 -8.32
CA ARG A 578 13.53 22.00 -9.25
C ARG A 578 14.45 23.17 -8.83
N VAL A 579 13.85 24.30 -8.45
CA VAL A 579 14.60 25.46 -7.94
C VAL A 579 15.39 25.10 -6.67
N MET A 580 14.76 24.37 -5.76
CA MET A 580 15.40 23.95 -4.50
C MET A 580 16.45 22.86 -4.68
N HIS A 581 16.31 22.04 -5.73
CA HIS A 581 17.31 21.04 -6.12
C HIS A 581 18.52 21.68 -6.86
N GLY A 582 18.41 22.95 -7.27
CA GLY A 582 19.49 23.68 -7.94
C GLY A 582 19.57 23.43 -9.45
N GLU A 583 18.46 22.98 -10.09
CA GLU A 583 18.42 22.74 -11.53
C GLU A 583 18.50 24.05 -12.34
N GLU A 584 18.97 23.92 -13.59
CA GLU A 584 18.93 25.01 -14.56
C GLU A 584 17.47 25.38 -14.90
N LEU A 585 17.21 26.68 -14.99
CA LEU A 585 15.89 27.23 -15.28
C LEU A 585 15.87 27.93 -16.61
N THR A 586 14.76 27.87 -17.32
CA THR A 586 14.52 28.81 -18.42
C THR A 586 14.24 30.19 -17.84
N PRO A 587 14.47 31.30 -18.64
CA PRO A 587 14.13 32.65 -18.18
C PRO A 587 12.68 32.82 -17.74
N GLU A 588 11.74 32.12 -18.37
CA GLU A 588 10.31 32.11 -17.98
C GLU A 588 10.10 31.44 -16.63
N GLN A 589 10.74 30.29 -16.39
CA GLN A 589 10.71 29.58 -15.11
C GLN A 589 11.35 30.41 -13.99
N ALA A 590 12.49 31.02 -14.26
CA ALA A 590 13.17 31.92 -13.31
C ALA A 590 12.27 33.11 -12.94
N LYS A 591 11.58 33.71 -13.91
CA LYS A 591 10.61 34.78 -13.67
C LYS A 591 9.42 34.32 -12.84
N ALA A 592 8.90 33.12 -13.09
CA ALA A 592 7.79 32.52 -12.32
C ALA A 592 8.19 32.18 -10.87
N ALA A 593 9.45 31.80 -10.65
CA ALA A 593 10.00 31.47 -9.35
C ALA A 593 10.44 32.69 -8.52
N LEU A 594 10.70 33.85 -9.15
CA LEU A 594 11.27 35.01 -8.49
C LEU A 594 10.33 35.61 -7.44
N PRO A 595 10.70 35.63 -6.14
CA PRO A 595 9.90 36.24 -5.10
C PRO A 595 10.17 37.74 -4.99
N GLU A 596 9.30 38.55 -5.55
CA GLU A 596 9.38 40.01 -5.48
C GLU A 596 9.19 40.51 -4.04
N ARG A 597 9.72 41.70 -3.74
CA ARG A 597 9.71 42.28 -2.38
C ARG A 597 8.29 42.45 -1.79
N ASN A 598 7.33 42.85 -2.60
CA ASN A 598 5.92 42.97 -2.19
C ASN A 598 5.32 41.61 -1.82
N LEU A 599 5.64 40.55 -2.59
CA LEU A 599 5.21 39.17 -2.32
C LEU A 599 5.84 38.64 -1.04
N CYS A 600 7.14 38.83 -0.81
CA CYS A 600 7.80 38.46 0.46
C CYS A 600 7.15 39.17 1.67
N GLY A 601 6.81 40.46 1.54
CA GLY A 601 6.14 41.22 2.59
C GLY A 601 4.73 40.72 2.91
N ALA A 602 3.96 40.34 1.90
CA ALA A 602 2.62 39.78 2.08
C ALA A 602 2.68 38.40 2.75
N VAL A 603 3.57 37.49 2.27
CA VAL A 603 3.81 36.17 2.85
C VAL A 603 4.24 36.26 4.32
N TYR A 604 5.24 37.12 4.62
CA TYR A 604 5.65 37.37 6.00
C TYR A 604 4.50 37.82 6.90
N THR A 605 3.68 38.74 6.42
CA THR A 605 2.54 39.28 7.16
C THR A 605 1.52 38.20 7.49
N GLN A 606 1.25 37.28 6.57
CA GLN A 606 0.34 36.18 6.79
C GLN A 606 0.88 35.16 7.82
N ILE A 607 2.15 34.79 7.72
CA ILE A 607 2.79 33.89 8.68
C ILE A 607 2.79 34.54 10.08
N LYS A 608 3.12 35.83 10.17
CA LYS A 608 3.13 36.57 11.44
C LYS A 608 1.72 36.65 12.06
N ARG A 609 0.70 36.93 11.25
CA ARG A 609 -0.69 37.03 11.69
C ARG A 609 -1.23 35.74 12.28
N ARG A 610 -0.86 34.60 11.69
CA ARG A 610 -1.30 33.28 12.14
C ARG A 610 -0.44 32.74 13.30
N GLY A 611 0.80 33.21 13.42
CA GLY A 611 1.78 32.72 14.39
C GLY A 611 2.67 31.59 13.87
N SER A 612 2.14 30.68 13.07
CA SER A 612 2.90 29.62 12.42
C SER A 612 2.28 29.19 11.08
N TRP A 613 3.08 28.61 10.20
CA TRP A 613 2.67 28.04 8.93
C TRP A 613 3.38 26.69 8.69
N SER A 614 3.01 25.97 7.63
CA SER A 614 3.73 24.77 7.14
C SER A 614 3.97 24.88 5.64
N ALA A 615 4.39 23.79 5.00
CA ALA A 615 4.59 23.73 3.55
C ALA A 615 3.28 23.70 2.72
N GLU A 616 2.16 24.22 3.27
CA GLU A 616 0.88 24.36 2.54
C GLU A 616 0.89 25.68 1.76
N TYR A 617 1.63 25.69 0.66
CA TYR A 617 1.90 26.91 -0.12
C TYR A 617 0.71 27.43 -0.91
N GLU A 618 -0.26 26.55 -1.30
CA GLU A 618 -1.47 26.97 -1.99
C GLU A 618 -2.30 27.92 -1.14
N MET A 619 -2.59 27.51 0.11
CA MET A 619 -3.33 28.36 1.03
C MET A 619 -2.53 29.62 1.41
N LEU A 620 -1.21 29.51 1.54
CA LEU A 620 -0.37 30.69 1.81
C LEU A 620 -0.43 31.68 0.65
N CYS A 621 -0.40 31.21 -0.62
CA CYS A 621 -0.54 32.00 -1.81
C CYS A 621 -1.88 32.78 -1.81
N LEU A 622 -2.99 32.07 -1.67
CA LEU A 622 -4.32 32.65 -1.66
C LEU A 622 -4.53 33.65 -0.49
N ARG A 623 -4.05 33.31 0.71
CA ARG A 623 -4.14 34.20 1.89
C ARG A 623 -3.25 35.43 1.80
N SER A 624 -2.17 35.35 1.03
CA SER A 624 -1.31 36.49 0.75
C SER A 624 -1.84 37.41 -0.37
N GLY A 625 -2.98 37.04 -0.98
CA GLY A 625 -3.65 37.84 -2.01
C GLY A 625 -3.11 37.62 -3.42
N PHE A 626 -2.49 36.44 -3.67
CA PHE A 626 -1.96 36.07 -4.99
C PHE A 626 -2.73 34.91 -5.60
N ASP A 627 -2.76 34.86 -6.92
CA ASP A 627 -3.25 33.72 -7.67
C ASP A 627 -2.31 32.51 -7.52
N THR A 628 -2.84 31.30 -7.64
CA THR A 628 -2.08 30.04 -7.53
C THR A 628 -0.97 29.91 -8.58
N GLU A 629 -0.98 30.66 -9.68
CA GLU A 629 0.13 30.77 -10.62
C GLU A 629 1.43 31.30 -9.97
N ARG A 630 1.32 32.00 -8.85
CA ARG A 630 2.47 32.53 -8.09
C ARG A 630 2.95 31.58 -6.98
N ILE A 631 2.45 30.35 -6.94
CA ILE A 631 2.75 29.41 -5.83
C ILE A 631 4.25 29.09 -5.71
N CYS A 632 4.97 28.97 -6.85
CA CYS A 632 6.42 28.78 -6.84
C CYS A 632 7.13 29.99 -6.19
N ALA A 633 6.78 31.21 -6.59
CA ALA A 633 7.36 32.42 -6.01
C ALA A 633 7.05 32.57 -4.53
N VAL A 634 5.84 32.16 -4.08
CA VAL A 634 5.45 32.16 -2.66
C VAL A 634 6.29 31.16 -1.86
N ALA A 635 6.49 29.96 -2.40
CA ALA A 635 7.33 28.95 -1.78
C ALA A 635 8.81 29.41 -1.71
N CYS A 636 9.35 29.96 -2.80
CA CYS A 636 10.68 30.57 -2.85
C CYS A 636 10.82 31.74 -1.87
N ALA A 637 9.78 32.57 -1.67
CA ALA A 637 9.80 33.64 -0.68
C ALA A 637 10.00 33.13 0.73
N VAL A 638 9.33 32.03 1.08
CA VAL A 638 9.52 31.39 2.39
C VAL A 638 10.96 30.92 2.56
N GLU A 639 11.54 30.23 1.55
CA GLU A 639 12.92 29.72 1.64
C GLU A 639 13.94 30.86 1.70
N VAL A 640 13.79 31.89 0.89
CA VAL A 640 14.64 33.09 0.95
C VAL A 640 14.61 33.73 2.35
N MET A 641 13.44 33.81 2.97
CA MET A 641 13.28 34.35 4.32
C MET A 641 13.86 33.41 5.39
N VAL A 642 13.81 32.11 5.20
CA VAL A 642 14.45 31.11 6.07
C VAL A 642 15.97 31.22 5.96
N GLN A 643 16.54 31.23 4.75
CA GLN A 643 17.96 31.40 4.51
C GLN A 643 18.52 32.68 5.14
N LYS A 644 17.72 33.74 5.16
CA LYS A 644 18.12 35.04 5.76
C LYS A 644 17.77 35.18 7.23
N GLY A 645 17.28 34.10 7.88
CA GLY A 645 16.94 34.11 9.30
C GLY A 645 15.76 35.01 9.68
N VAL A 646 14.92 35.41 8.71
CA VAL A 646 13.67 36.15 8.95
C VAL A 646 12.57 35.21 9.44
N LEU A 647 12.57 33.99 8.93
CA LEU A 647 11.72 32.88 9.36
C LEU A 647 12.59 31.76 9.90
N ASN A 648 12.06 31.01 10.85
CA ASN A 648 12.65 29.77 11.35
C ASN A 648 11.77 28.60 10.92
N ARG A 649 12.39 27.49 10.49
CA ARG A 649 11.73 26.24 10.19
C ARG A 649 12.15 25.18 11.21
N SER A 650 11.18 24.43 11.74
CA SER A 650 11.44 23.27 12.59
C SER A 650 11.58 21.98 11.75
N PRO A 651 12.19 20.90 12.27
CA PRO A 651 12.21 19.59 11.61
C PRO A 651 10.80 19.05 11.26
N ALA A 652 9.82 19.35 12.11
CA ALA A 652 8.41 19.03 11.86
C ALA A 652 7.73 19.88 10.75
N GLY A 653 8.51 20.74 10.05
CA GLY A 653 8.02 21.58 8.95
C GLY A 653 7.27 22.86 9.36
N SER A 654 7.20 23.18 10.66
CA SER A 654 6.57 24.41 11.13
C SER A 654 7.45 25.62 10.83
N ILE A 655 6.88 26.66 10.23
CA ILE A 655 7.50 27.92 9.84
C ILE A 655 6.97 29.02 10.74
N VAL A 656 7.86 29.73 11.45
CA VAL A 656 7.52 30.81 12.38
C VAL A 656 8.37 32.05 12.12
N VAL A 657 7.86 33.21 12.48
CA VAL A 657 8.64 34.45 12.37
C VAL A 657 9.75 34.47 13.44
N ASN A 658 10.97 34.76 13.02
CA ASN A 658 12.09 34.99 13.95
C ASN A 658 11.95 36.39 14.56
N GLY A 659 11.54 36.46 15.85
CA GLY A 659 11.38 37.72 16.57
C GLY A 659 12.67 38.51 16.80
N GLN A 660 13.84 37.88 16.61
CA GLN A 660 15.16 38.49 16.79
C GLN A 660 15.87 38.79 15.47
N SER A 661 15.16 38.63 14.34
CA SER A 661 15.77 38.86 13.02
C SER A 661 16.22 40.32 12.84
N PRO A 662 17.50 40.55 12.46
CA PRO A 662 17.96 41.87 12.08
C PRO A 662 17.30 42.32 10.73
N LYS A 663 17.41 43.59 10.39
CA LYS A 663 17.11 44.03 9.04
C LYS A 663 18.08 43.39 8.05
N VAL A 664 17.57 42.59 7.11
CA VAL A 664 18.36 41.85 6.13
C VAL A 664 17.95 42.28 4.72
N ASN A 665 18.92 42.15 3.81
CA ASN A 665 18.65 42.26 2.38
C ASN A 665 18.32 40.86 1.84
N LEU A 666 17.11 40.62 1.37
CA LEU A 666 16.68 39.33 0.83
C LEU A 666 17.37 39.00 -0.52
N GLU A 667 17.87 40.02 -1.25
CA GLU A 667 18.60 39.85 -2.50
C GLU A 667 19.93 39.09 -2.32
N ASP A 668 20.47 39.07 -1.12
CA ASP A 668 21.73 38.39 -0.78
C ASP A 668 21.53 36.90 -0.45
N ALA A 669 20.29 36.37 -0.51
CA ALA A 669 20.03 34.94 -0.32
C ALA A 669 20.59 34.14 -1.51
N GLU A 670 21.16 32.96 -1.23
CA GLU A 670 21.72 32.08 -2.28
C GLU A 670 20.65 31.66 -3.29
N LEU A 671 19.45 31.33 -2.81
CA LEU A 671 18.32 30.98 -3.66
C LEU A 671 17.92 32.14 -4.60
N MET A 672 17.97 33.40 -4.10
CA MET A 672 17.70 34.59 -4.90
C MET A 672 18.73 34.78 -6.01
N LYS A 673 20.01 34.58 -5.69
CA LYS A 673 21.10 34.67 -6.65
C LYS A 673 21.00 33.58 -7.72
N HIS A 674 20.69 32.36 -7.30
CA HIS A 674 20.47 31.24 -8.20
C HIS A 674 19.34 31.53 -9.19
N ILE A 675 18.15 31.93 -8.73
CA ILE A 675 17.03 32.25 -9.62
C ILE A 675 17.39 33.39 -10.59
N ARG A 676 18.08 34.45 -10.12
CA ARG A 676 18.46 35.59 -10.94
C ARG A 676 19.54 35.28 -11.96
N SER A 677 20.36 34.27 -11.79
CA SER A 677 21.38 33.88 -12.74
C SER A 677 20.81 33.39 -14.11
N PHE A 678 19.51 33.12 -14.15
CA PHE A 678 18.78 32.67 -15.35
C PHE A 678 17.90 33.75 -15.96
N LEU A 679 17.88 34.97 -15.40
CA LEU A 679 17.16 36.12 -15.95
C LEU A 679 18.11 37.02 -16.75
#